data_091eec948e0062c17e607da34c69f332
#
_entry.id   091eec948e0062c17e607da34c69f332
#
_cell.length_a   1.000
_cell.length_b   1.000
_cell.length_c   1.000
_cell.angle_alpha   90.00
_cell.angle_beta   90.00
_cell.angle_gamma   90.00
#
_symmetry.space_group_name_H-M   'P 1'
#
loop_
_entity.id
_entity.type
_entity.pdbx_description
1 polymer ?
#
loop_
_entity_poly.entity_id
_entity_poly.type
_entity_poly.pdbx_seq_one_letter_code
_entity_poly.pdbx_strand_id
1 'polypeptide(L)'
;MDLQFAGRFGANDQLLDSDLRDLEIHQGANGVLQLFAVSGLNGGIASYGLGRGAPVLRDSLYHRALGLAGGEATLAEIGGETRLLVEGSTRSALAFHQIGGNGQLSAQQQASLPGAGAAGLAATVAGDLSGGGSVVYGLANGQLSGWQLSAGGTPGAEVATRGAAAAYACPGAVALELADLGGGAQVLLLADRMEQGVQSYRVDPDNGALSVADSLGAADGLGLAEPTALESFTAFGSSWAVVAAAGSGSLSLIALAADGQMSLSDHVLDTAATRFGGVTALEVVEVAGEMLVLAAGSDDGLALFRILPEGQLVHVTSLAHASGTEDAGLGLENVTALAAAVVGGDLQIFASSGRAEGLSQFTLSLAELGDVITTDGGRISGAGAADVLAGGIGAVLSGGAGADVFVLRPAEEGRSGSLRITDFEAGQDSLDLSGFDGLRSLEGLQIRSRSEGAVITHQAADGSRTEVVVQSRDGGSLETADLFADGFIFADRMLPPAEAPDPMRYGSGGADRITARSAGDQINGLEGNDTLLGGDGRDSLWGDDGHDRLIGGKGVDRLRGQAGNDVLLGQDARDLLVGGAGRDTLDGGRGGDRLLGGADADLLRGGGENDLLRGGAQGDRLLGQSGRDKLFGQKGNDLLDGGGGHDTLTGGAGADVFVFGAGHGSDRIRDFTQGADVIHLGRLARAGIAEDMGDLTLQQQGDHTLILTGAGDILLLNQTAAELSADDFIF
;
A
#
# COMPACT_ATOMS: atom_id res chain seq x y z
N MET A 1 19.22 14.43 -16.14
CA MET A 1 18.48 13.30 -16.77
C MET A 1 17.02 13.75 -16.91
N ASP A 2 16.47 13.79 -18.11
CA ASP A 2 15.15 14.36 -18.36
C ASP A 2 14.20 13.35 -18.98
N LEU A 3 13.05 13.14 -18.32
CA LEU A 3 11.93 12.44 -18.91
C LEU A 3 11.32 13.31 -20.04
N GLN A 4 11.32 12.79 -21.27
CA GLN A 4 10.84 13.49 -22.44
C GLN A 4 9.43 13.01 -22.80
N PHE A 5 8.47 13.95 -22.91
CA PHE A 5 7.15 13.61 -23.45
C PHE A 5 7.25 13.33 -24.95
N ALA A 6 6.91 12.13 -25.38
CA ALA A 6 6.98 11.69 -26.76
C ALA A 6 5.66 11.90 -27.53
N GLY A 7 4.53 11.95 -26.84
CA GLY A 7 3.22 12.18 -27.44
C GLY A 7 2.11 11.37 -26.78
N ARG A 8 0.90 11.50 -27.34
CA ARG A 8 -0.28 10.72 -26.95
C ARG A 8 -0.76 9.85 -28.09
N PHE A 9 -1.30 8.69 -27.75
CA PHE A 9 -1.86 7.75 -28.71
C PHE A 9 -3.07 7.03 -28.10
N GLY A 10 -3.83 6.32 -28.94
CA GLY A 10 -4.98 5.53 -28.50
C GLY A 10 -5.50 4.67 -29.65
N ALA A 11 -6.58 3.94 -29.39
CA ALA A 11 -7.28 3.13 -30.38
C ALA A 11 -8.13 3.97 -31.36
N ASN A 12 -8.27 5.26 -31.11
CA ASN A 12 -9.24 6.17 -31.74
C ASN A 12 -10.69 5.71 -31.55
N ASP A 13 -10.96 5.16 -30.39
CA ASP A 13 -12.27 4.67 -29.99
C ASP A 13 -12.52 5.05 -28.53
N GLN A 14 -13.55 5.85 -28.28
CA GLN A 14 -13.86 6.39 -26.96
C GLN A 14 -14.06 5.29 -25.89
N LEU A 15 -14.57 4.10 -26.27
CA LEU A 15 -14.75 3.00 -25.32
C LEU A 15 -13.46 2.32 -24.92
N LEU A 16 -12.44 2.37 -25.77
CA LEU A 16 -11.12 1.78 -25.53
C LEU A 16 -10.12 2.79 -24.97
N ASP A 17 -10.32 4.08 -25.22
CA ASP A 17 -9.40 5.16 -24.85
C ASP A 17 -9.82 5.89 -23.56
N SER A 18 -11.00 5.59 -23.00
CA SER A 18 -11.48 6.17 -21.75
C SER A 18 -11.53 5.14 -20.62
N ASP A 19 -11.48 5.61 -19.37
CA ASP A 19 -11.50 4.77 -18.15
C ASP A 19 -10.45 3.63 -18.20
N LEU A 20 -9.26 3.96 -18.67
CA LEU A 20 -8.13 3.02 -18.71
C LEU A 20 -7.69 2.71 -17.27
N ARG A 21 -7.65 1.44 -16.94
CA ARG A 21 -7.42 0.97 -15.56
C ARG A 21 -6.14 0.21 -15.39
N ASP A 22 -5.67 -0.43 -16.47
CA ASP A 22 -4.49 -1.25 -16.39
C ASP A 22 -3.70 -1.28 -17.70
N LEU A 23 -2.40 -1.46 -17.56
CA LEU A 23 -1.43 -1.51 -18.64
C LEU A 23 -0.46 -2.66 -18.40
N GLU A 24 -0.31 -3.53 -19.39
CA GLU A 24 0.58 -4.69 -19.31
C GLU A 24 1.52 -4.74 -20.52
N ILE A 25 2.80 -5.04 -20.32
CA ILE A 25 3.76 -5.22 -21.42
C ILE A 25 4.24 -6.67 -21.48
N HIS A 26 4.07 -7.30 -22.63
CA HIS A 26 4.54 -8.63 -22.94
C HIS A 26 5.65 -8.61 -23.99
N GLN A 27 6.72 -9.37 -23.76
CA GLN A 27 7.72 -9.66 -24.76
C GLN A 27 7.48 -11.03 -25.39
N GLY A 28 6.99 -11.03 -26.63
CA GLY A 28 6.78 -12.28 -27.37
C GLY A 28 8.07 -13.03 -27.64
N ALA A 29 7.96 -14.32 -27.95
CA ALA A 29 9.10 -15.21 -28.25
C ALA A 29 10.00 -14.73 -29.41
N ASN A 30 9.51 -13.84 -30.25
CA ASN A 30 10.24 -13.17 -31.33
C ASN A 30 10.95 -11.88 -30.90
N GLY A 31 10.92 -11.54 -29.61
CA GLY A 31 11.49 -10.32 -29.05
C GLY A 31 10.68 -9.04 -29.33
N VAL A 32 9.49 -9.17 -29.92
CA VAL A 32 8.59 -8.02 -30.13
C VAL A 32 7.85 -7.70 -28.84
N LEU A 33 7.94 -6.43 -28.42
CA LEU A 33 7.21 -5.91 -27.27
C LEU A 33 5.81 -5.49 -27.67
N GLN A 34 4.86 -5.77 -26.80
CA GLN A 34 3.43 -5.54 -26.97
C GLN A 34 2.87 -4.93 -25.69
N LEU A 35 2.15 -3.81 -25.83
CA LEU A 35 1.44 -3.15 -24.74
C LEU A 35 -0.04 -3.50 -24.83
N PHE A 36 -0.63 -3.95 -23.74
CA PHE A 36 -2.07 -4.13 -23.59
C PHE A 36 -2.62 -3.03 -22.69
N ALA A 37 -3.65 -2.35 -23.16
CA ALA A 37 -4.34 -1.33 -22.41
C ALA A 37 -5.78 -1.80 -22.14
N VAL A 38 -6.18 -1.84 -20.87
CA VAL A 38 -7.48 -2.35 -20.42
C VAL A 38 -8.32 -1.20 -19.92
N SER A 39 -9.50 -1.04 -20.51
CA SER A 39 -10.47 -0.03 -20.10
C SER A 39 -11.60 -0.64 -19.26
N GLY A 40 -12.22 0.18 -18.41
CA GLY A 40 -13.24 -0.25 -17.46
C GLY A 40 -14.58 -0.61 -18.10
N LEU A 41 -15.64 -0.35 -17.38
CA LEU A 41 -17.01 -0.78 -17.70
C LEU A 41 -17.44 -0.36 -19.09
N ASN A 42 -17.87 -1.32 -19.93
CA ASN A 42 -18.24 -1.17 -21.34
C ASN A 42 -17.09 -0.90 -22.33
N GLY A 43 -15.84 -0.87 -21.86
CA GLY A 43 -14.66 -0.76 -22.70
C GLY A 43 -14.18 -2.11 -23.25
N GLY A 44 -12.87 -2.33 -23.19
CA GLY A 44 -12.23 -3.54 -23.72
C GLY A 44 -10.72 -3.54 -23.53
N ILE A 45 -10.06 -4.28 -24.38
CA ILE A 45 -8.60 -4.39 -24.41
C ILE A 45 -8.13 -3.89 -25.77
N ALA A 46 -7.16 -2.97 -25.78
CA ALA A 46 -6.43 -2.57 -26.99
C ALA A 46 -5.00 -3.08 -26.88
N SER A 47 -4.48 -3.70 -27.95
CA SER A 47 -3.08 -4.14 -28.01
C SER A 47 -2.28 -3.32 -29.02
N TYR A 48 -1.07 -2.94 -28.61
CA TYR A 48 -0.17 -2.12 -29.41
C TYR A 48 1.19 -2.80 -29.58
N GLY A 49 1.73 -2.76 -30.78
CA GLY A 49 3.13 -3.14 -31.01
C GLY A 49 4.05 -1.98 -30.68
N LEU A 50 5.05 -2.22 -29.85
CA LEU A 50 6.05 -1.24 -29.44
C LEU A 50 7.27 -1.24 -30.37
N GLY A 51 7.82 -0.06 -30.64
CA GLY A 51 9.00 0.17 -31.44
C GLY A 51 9.63 1.52 -31.11
N ARG A 52 10.62 1.99 -31.89
CA ARG A 52 11.28 3.28 -31.64
C ARG A 52 10.40 4.52 -31.87
N GLY A 53 9.22 4.36 -32.44
CA GLY A 53 8.25 5.43 -32.67
C GLY A 53 6.99 5.27 -31.83
N ALA A 54 5.94 5.98 -32.21
CA ALA A 54 4.64 5.85 -31.57
C ALA A 54 4.13 4.40 -31.64
N PRO A 55 3.51 3.89 -30.57
CA PRO A 55 2.91 2.55 -30.54
C PRO A 55 1.88 2.36 -31.65
N VAL A 56 1.82 1.17 -32.23
CA VAL A 56 0.94 0.84 -33.35
C VAL A 56 -0.15 -0.12 -32.90
N LEU A 57 -1.41 0.31 -32.98
CA LEU A 57 -2.57 -0.54 -32.68
C LEU A 57 -2.52 -1.84 -33.51
N ARG A 58 -2.68 -2.98 -32.87
CA ARG A 58 -2.62 -4.32 -33.47
C ARG A 58 -3.96 -5.03 -33.43
N ASP A 59 -4.65 -4.92 -32.30
CA ASP A 59 -5.92 -5.59 -32.08
C ASP A 59 -6.77 -4.85 -31.04
N SER A 60 -8.07 -5.14 -31.02
CA SER A 60 -8.99 -4.62 -30.00
C SER A 60 -10.14 -5.60 -29.74
N LEU A 61 -10.46 -5.79 -28.48
CA LEU A 61 -11.55 -6.65 -28.01
C LEU A 61 -12.43 -5.89 -27.04
N TYR A 62 -13.75 -5.92 -27.23
CA TYR A 62 -14.68 -5.21 -26.34
C TYR A 62 -15.21 -6.13 -25.25
N HIS A 63 -15.23 -5.66 -24.01
CA HIS A 63 -15.76 -6.41 -22.84
C HIS A 63 -17.21 -6.86 -23.05
N ARG A 64 -18.04 -6.06 -23.70
CA ARG A 64 -19.42 -6.41 -24.00
C ARG A 64 -19.53 -7.66 -24.88
N ALA A 65 -18.63 -7.84 -25.82
CA ALA A 65 -18.55 -9.04 -26.64
C ALA A 65 -18.02 -10.25 -25.83
N LEU A 66 -17.24 -9.99 -24.79
CA LEU A 66 -16.67 -10.98 -23.91
C LEU A 66 -17.62 -11.35 -22.73
N GLY A 67 -18.69 -10.58 -22.50
CA GLY A 67 -19.58 -10.74 -21.35
C GLY A 67 -18.92 -10.38 -20.01
N LEU A 68 -17.85 -9.58 -20.06
CA LEU A 68 -17.09 -9.06 -18.93
C LEU A 68 -17.49 -7.62 -18.65
N ALA A 69 -17.28 -7.15 -17.45
CA ALA A 69 -17.65 -5.79 -17.05
C ALA A 69 -16.44 -4.85 -16.90
N GLY A 70 -15.26 -5.33 -17.25
CA GLY A 70 -14.00 -4.59 -17.12
C GLY A 70 -13.42 -4.67 -15.70
N GLY A 71 -12.13 -4.89 -15.62
CA GLY A 71 -11.35 -5.03 -14.41
C GLY A 71 -9.88 -4.83 -14.75
N GLU A 72 -9.04 -5.25 -13.87
CA GLU A 72 -7.60 -5.32 -14.09
C GLU A 72 -7.28 -6.51 -15.01
N ALA A 73 -6.13 -6.44 -15.65
CA ALA A 73 -5.57 -7.54 -16.42
C ALA A 73 -4.23 -7.94 -15.80
N THR A 74 -3.86 -9.19 -16.00
CA THR A 74 -2.58 -9.71 -15.48
C THR A 74 -1.96 -10.63 -16.51
N LEU A 75 -0.69 -10.44 -16.80
CA LEU A 75 0.11 -11.39 -17.56
C LEU A 75 0.52 -12.54 -16.64
N ALA A 76 0.26 -13.77 -17.04
CA ALA A 76 0.58 -14.95 -16.25
C ALA A 76 1.14 -16.07 -17.09
N GLU A 77 2.14 -16.76 -16.56
CA GLU A 77 2.64 -18.03 -17.11
C GLU A 77 1.71 -19.17 -16.71
N ILE A 78 1.09 -19.83 -17.67
CA ILE A 78 0.17 -20.94 -17.44
C ILE A 78 0.51 -22.08 -18.40
N GLY A 79 1.05 -23.16 -17.84
CA GLY A 79 1.48 -24.31 -18.62
C GLY A 79 2.65 -24.00 -19.54
N GLY A 80 3.51 -23.06 -19.18
CA GLY A 80 4.66 -22.62 -19.97
C GLY A 80 4.30 -21.70 -21.16
N GLU A 81 3.10 -21.11 -21.14
CA GLU A 81 2.67 -20.09 -22.12
C GLU A 81 2.20 -18.83 -21.40
N THR A 82 2.67 -17.66 -21.80
CA THR A 82 2.18 -16.39 -21.29
C THR A 82 0.78 -16.11 -21.82
N ARG A 83 -0.13 -15.77 -20.94
CA ARG A 83 -1.52 -15.44 -21.22
C ARG A 83 -1.91 -14.11 -20.55
N LEU A 84 -2.83 -13.42 -21.17
CA LEU A 84 -3.48 -12.28 -20.55
C LEU A 84 -4.77 -12.74 -19.87
N LEU A 85 -4.85 -12.55 -18.56
CA LEU A 85 -6.04 -12.77 -17.76
C LEU A 85 -6.79 -11.44 -17.64
N VAL A 86 -8.11 -11.48 -17.72
CA VAL A 86 -8.94 -10.29 -17.52
C VAL A 86 -10.09 -10.63 -16.58
N GLU A 87 -10.26 -9.84 -15.60
CA GLU A 87 -11.27 -10.00 -14.56
C GLU A 87 -12.66 -9.58 -15.01
N GLY A 88 -13.66 -10.29 -14.52
CA GLY A 88 -15.05 -9.91 -14.70
C GLY A 88 -15.62 -9.23 -13.45
N SER A 89 -16.02 -7.99 -13.52
CA SER A 89 -16.51 -7.21 -12.37
C SER A 89 -17.88 -7.64 -11.84
N THR A 90 -18.63 -8.49 -12.54
CA THR A 90 -20.00 -8.87 -12.15
C THR A 90 -20.24 -10.35 -11.95
N ARG A 91 -19.25 -11.20 -12.17
CA ARG A 91 -19.33 -12.66 -11.99
C ARG A 91 -17.96 -13.19 -11.63
N SER A 92 -17.90 -14.24 -10.84
CA SER A 92 -16.69 -15.02 -10.57
C SER A 92 -16.22 -15.76 -11.83
N ALA A 93 -15.84 -15.01 -12.85
CA ALA A 93 -15.39 -15.55 -14.12
C ALA A 93 -14.14 -14.81 -14.56
N LEU A 94 -13.12 -15.58 -14.97
CA LEU A 94 -11.92 -15.09 -15.61
C LEU A 94 -12.00 -15.33 -17.11
N ALA A 95 -11.47 -14.40 -17.89
CA ALA A 95 -11.18 -14.62 -19.30
C ALA A 95 -9.67 -14.79 -19.48
N PHE A 96 -9.28 -15.84 -20.18
CA PHE A 96 -7.89 -16.11 -20.53
C PHE A 96 -7.72 -15.91 -22.03
N HIS A 97 -6.75 -15.08 -22.41
CA HIS A 97 -6.43 -14.81 -23.79
C HIS A 97 -5.04 -15.35 -24.13
N GLN A 98 -4.90 -16.07 -25.22
CA GLN A 98 -3.61 -16.37 -25.81
C GLN A 98 -3.09 -15.14 -26.56
N ILE A 99 -1.83 -14.84 -26.39
CA ILE A 99 -1.14 -13.74 -27.05
C ILE A 99 -0.44 -14.26 -28.30
N GLY A 100 -0.91 -13.81 -29.46
CA GLY A 100 -0.25 -14.10 -30.74
C GLY A 100 1.07 -13.34 -30.89
N GLY A 101 2.02 -13.88 -31.66
CA GLY A 101 3.34 -13.30 -31.86
C GLY A 101 3.37 -11.86 -32.44
N ASN A 102 2.24 -11.35 -32.90
CA ASN A 102 2.05 -9.99 -33.40
C ASN A 102 1.17 -9.11 -32.52
N GLY A 103 0.83 -9.56 -31.30
CA GLY A 103 -0.02 -8.86 -30.33
C GLY A 103 -1.51 -9.07 -30.50
N GLN A 104 -1.93 -9.96 -31.40
CA GLN A 104 -3.34 -10.32 -31.50
C GLN A 104 -3.74 -11.22 -30.32
N LEU A 105 -4.86 -10.87 -29.69
CA LEU A 105 -5.47 -11.68 -28.68
C LEU A 105 -6.36 -12.72 -29.35
N SER A 106 -5.96 -13.98 -29.31
CA SER A 106 -6.69 -15.09 -29.89
C SER A 106 -7.29 -16.00 -28.83
N ALA A 107 -8.39 -16.70 -29.20
CA ALA A 107 -9.03 -17.74 -28.39
C ALA A 107 -9.29 -17.37 -26.93
N GLN A 108 -10.38 -16.69 -26.72
CA GLN A 108 -10.94 -16.49 -25.38
C GLN A 108 -11.40 -17.83 -24.79
N GLN A 109 -10.95 -18.13 -23.59
CA GLN A 109 -11.59 -19.11 -22.71
C GLN A 109 -12.18 -18.38 -21.51
N GLN A 110 -13.48 -18.50 -21.34
CA GLN A 110 -14.14 -18.05 -20.10
C GLN A 110 -14.25 -19.25 -19.16
N ALA A 111 -13.87 -19.06 -17.92
CA ALA A 111 -14.00 -20.06 -16.89
C ALA A 111 -14.60 -19.45 -15.62
N SER A 112 -15.62 -20.12 -15.08
CA SER A 112 -16.17 -19.79 -13.76
C SER A 112 -15.27 -20.38 -12.70
N LEU A 113 -14.97 -19.60 -11.66
CA LEU A 113 -14.25 -20.06 -10.48
C LEU A 113 -15.24 -20.77 -9.53
N PRO A 114 -15.11 -22.06 -9.27
CA PRO A 114 -16.00 -22.79 -8.37
C PRO A 114 -15.91 -22.21 -6.95
N GLY A 115 -17.04 -21.94 -6.31
CA GLY A 115 -17.08 -21.43 -4.93
C GLY A 115 -16.94 -19.91 -4.75
N ALA A 116 -16.49 -19.17 -5.74
CA ALA A 116 -16.21 -17.73 -5.64
C ALA A 116 -17.46 -16.80 -5.52
N GLY A 117 -18.65 -17.34 -5.31
CA GLY A 117 -19.87 -16.55 -5.08
C GLY A 117 -20.35 -15.74 -6.31
N ALA A 118 -21.27 -14.80 -6.09
CA ALA A 118 -21.86 -13.97 -7.16
C ALA A 118 -21.18 -12.60 -7.33
N ALA A 119 -20.28 -12.22 -6.45
CA ALA A 119 -19.52 -10.98 -6.52
C ALA A 119 -18.32 -11.12 -7.47
N GLY A 120 -17.92 -10.02 -8.10
CA GLY A 120 -16.71 -9.96 -8.91
C GLY A 120 -15.44 -10.19 -8.07
N LEU A 121 -14.36 -10.50 -8.75
CA LEU A 121 -13.01 -10.51 -8.15
C LEU A 121 -12.54 -9.06 -8.03
N ALA A 122 -11.83 -8.77 -6.96
CA ALA A 122 -11.25 -7.45 -6.71
C ALA A 122 -9.77 -7.37 -7.08
N ALA A 123 -9.08 -8.50 -7.10
CA ALA A 123 -7.73 -8.67 -7.62
C ALA A 123 -7.51 -10.15 -7.94
N THR A 124 -6.68 -10.45 -8.93
CA THR A 124 -6.26 -11.81 -9.26
C THR A 124 -4.79 -11.85 -9.60
N VAL A 125 -4.16 -12.99 -9.33
CA VAL A 125 -2.82 -13.33 -9.82
C VAL A 125 -2.77 -14.81 -10.18
N ALA A 126 -2.04 -15.16 -11.22
CA ALA A 126 -1.87 -16.54 -11.62
C ALA A 126 -0.44 -16.82 -12.07
N GLY A 127 -0.01 -18.07 -11.97
CA GLY A 127 1.31 -18.46 -12.41
C GLY A 127 1.52 -19.96 -12.35
N ASP A 128 2.67 -20.39 -12.87
CA ASP A 128 3.13 -21.75 -12.80
C ASP A 128 3.80 -22.02 -11.45
N LEU A 129 3.45 -23.16 -10.85
CA LEU A 129 4.05 -23.63 -9.60
C LEU A 129 5.42 -24.26 -9.88
N SER A 130 6.38 -24.05 -9.01
CA SER A 130 7.73 -24.57 -9.14
C SER A 130 7.80 -26.11 -9.11
N GLY A 131 6.84 -26.80 -8.47
CA GLY A 131 6.68 -28.25 -8.49
C GLY A 131 5.94 -28.79 -9.71
N GLY A 132 5.45 -27.91 -10.57
CA GLY A 132 4.67 -28.20 -11.77
C GLY A 132 3.17 -28.04 -11.57
N GLY A 133 2.49 -27.61 -12.64
CA GLY A 133 1.08 -27.18 -12.61
C GLY A 133 0.97 -25.66 -12.53
N SER A 134 -0.25 -25.15 -12.60
CA SER A 134 -0.53 -23.71 -12.54
C SER A 134 -1.65 -23.44 -11.55
N VAL A 135 -1.68 -22.25 -10.98
CA VAL A 135 -2.67 -21.81 -9.99
C VAL A 135 -3.14 -20.40 -10.30
N VAL A 136 -4.36 -20.07 -9.93
CA VAL A 136 -4.87 -18.70 -9.86
C VAL A 136 -5.35 -18.43 -8.44
N TYR A 137 -4.96 -17.31 -7.87
CA TYR A 137 -5.49 -16.78 -6.62
C TYR A 137 -6.35 -15.58 -6.93
N GLY A 138 -7.41 -15.36 -6.15
CA GLY A 138 -8.30 -14.24 -6.35
C GLY A 138 -8.99 -13.82 -5.07
N LEU A 139 -9.30 -12.52 -5.00
CA LEU A 139 -10.05 -11.89 -3.92
C LEU A 139 -11.52 -11.75 -4.32
N ALA A 140 -12.42 -12.43 -3.63
CA ALA A 140 -13.85 -12.32 -3.83
C ALA A 140 -14.56 -12.03 -2.50
N ASN A 141 -15.29 -10.93 -2.40
CA ASN A 141 -15.98 -10.51 -1.17
C ASN A 141 -15.07 -10.34 0.05
N GLY A 142 -13.81 -9.95 -0.16
CA GLY A 142 -12.83 -9.86 0.92
C GLY A 142 -12.33 -11.22 1.42
N GLN A 143 -12.44 -12.25 0.60
CA GLN A 143 -11.92 -13.58 0.88
C GLN A 143 -10.90 -13.96 -0.19
N LEU A 144 -9.75 -14.48 0.24
CA LEU A 144 -8.72 -15.01 -0.62
C LEU A 144 -9.00 -16.49 -0.91
N SER A 145 -9.08 -16.85 -2.17
CA SER A 145 -9.23 -18.23 -2.63
C SER A 145 -8.24 -18.55 -3.74
N GLY A 146 -7.90 -19.81 -3.91
CA GLY A 146 -7.04 -20.30 -4.96
C GLY A 146 -7.66 -21.46 -5.72
N TRP A 147 -7.31 -21.62 -7.01
CA TRP A 147 -7.77 -22.72 -7.86
C TRP A 147 -6.63 -23.24 -8.72
N GLN A 148 -6.49 -24.55 -8.74
CA GLN A 148 -5.58 -25.17 -9.70
C GLN A 148 -6.07 -24.95 -11.14
N LEU A 149 -5.15 -24.69 -12.04
CA LEU A 149 -5.43 -24.53 -13.46
C LEU A 149 -5.00 -25.77 -14.24
N SER A 150 -5.81 -26.17 -15.21
CA SER A 150 -5.36 -27.13 -16.24
C SER A 150 -4.31 -26.46 -17.14
N ALA A 151 -3.55 -27.24 -17.89
CA ALA A 151 -2.61 -26.72 -18.88
C ALA A 151 -3.26 -25.77 -19.93
N GLY A 152 -4.60 -25.85 -20.09
CA GLY A 152 -5.38 -24.91 -20.91
C GLY A 152 -5.84 -23.66 -20.17
N GLY A 153 -5.51 -23.48 -18.88
CA GLY A 153 -5.94 -22.36 -18.07
C GLY A 153 -7.36 -22.49 -17.50
N THR A 154 -7.99 -23.66 -17.59
CA THR A 154 -9.33 -23.88 -17.02
C THR A 154 -9.22 -24.14 -15.52
N PRO A 155 -9.90 -23.36 -14.65
CA PRO A 155 -9.93 -23.59 -13.21
C PRO A 155 -10.57 -24.95 -12.87
N GLY A 156 -9.93 -25.66 -11.97
CA GLY A 156 -10.32 -26.98 -11.47
C GLY A 156 -10.70 -26.95 -10.00
N ALA A 157 -10.06 -27.81 -9.21
CA ALA A 157 -10.30 -27.87 -7.77
C ALA A 157 -9.83 -26.60 -7.07
N GLU A 158 -10.60 -26.18 -6.07
CA GLU A 158 -10.16 -25.15 -5.13
C GLU A 158 -8.95 -25.66 -4.35
N VAL A 159 -7.99 -24.79 -4.17
CA VAL A 159 -6.75 -25.08 -3.45
C VAL A 159 -7.03 -25.01 -1.96
N ALA A 160 -6.62 -26.03 -1.21
CA ALA A 160 -6.75 -26.02 0.24
C ALA A 160 -5.84 -24.94 0.85
N THR A 161 -6.40 -24.05 1.63
CA THR A 161 -5.65 -23.17 2.51
C THR A 161 -5.41 -23.94 3.82
N ARG A 162 -4.14 -24.22 4.19
CA ARG A 162 -3.83 -24.85 5.46
C ARG A 162 -4.05 -23.84 6.60
N GLY A 163 -5.00 -24.16 7.49
CA GLY A 163 -5.25 -23.39 8.72
C GLY A 163 -6.55 -22.60 8.74
N ALA A 164 -7.45 -22.73 7.74
CA ALA A 164 -8.75 -22.11 7.84
C ALA A 164 -9.85 -22.96 7.20
N ALA A 165 -10.81 -23.37 8.01
CA ALA A 165 -12.12 -23.85 7.56
C ALA A 165 -12.98 -22.70 7.01
N ALA A 166 -12.53 -21.46 7.05
CA ALA A 166 -13.14 -20.30 6.43
C ALA A 166 -12.08 -19.58 5.62
N ALA A 167 -12.40 -19.25 4.37
CA ALA A 167 -11.58 -18.43 3.49
C ALA A 167 -10.94 -17.26 4.26
N TYR A 168 -9.67 -16.98 3.99
CA TYR A 168 -8.97 -15.85 4.60
C TYR A 168 -9.79 -14.58 4.36
N ALA A 169 -10.36 -14.04 5.43
CA ALA A 169 -11.11 -12.80 5.36
C ALA A 169 -10.12 -11.65 5.23
N CYS A 170 -10.00 -11.11 4.04
CA CYS A 170 -9.16 -9.95 3.72
C CYS A 170 -10.04 -8.82 3.20
N PRO A 171 -10.95 -8.26 4.01
CA PRO A 171 -11.98 -7.32 3.53
C PRO A 171 -11.40 -5.99 3.03
N GLY A 172 -10.14 -5.72 3.31
CA GLY A 172 -9.41 -4.55 2.85
C GLY A 172 -8.38 -4.82 1.77
N ALA A 173 -8.24 -6.06 1.33
CA ALA A 173 -7.27 -6.43 0.32
C ALA A 173 -7.53 -5.74 -1.03
N VAL A 174 -6.43 -5.26 -1.64
CA VAL A 174 -6.48 -4.42 -2.85
C VAL A 174 -5.55 -4.86 -3.95
N ALA A 175 -4.48 -5.60 -3.62
CA ALA A 175 -3.53 -6.10 -4.60
C ALA A 175 -3.02 -7.48 -4.18
N LEU A 176 -2.78 -8.33 -5.16
CA LEU A 176 -2.18 -9.65 -5.03
C LEU A 176 -0.96 -9.73 -5.92
N GLU A 177 0.11 -10.37 -5.44
CA GLU A 177 1.32 -10.60 -6.21
C GLU A 177 1.90 -11.98 -5.90
N LEU A 178 2.26 -12.75 -6.92
CA LEU A 178 2.91 -14.05 -6.76
C LEU A 178 4.41 -13.90 -6.98
N ALA A 179 5.17 -13.79 -5.89
CA ALA A 179 6.60 -13.55 -5.91
C ALA A 179 7.40 -14.85 -5.94
N ASP A 180 8.43 -14.90 -6.79
CA ASP A 180 9.45 -15.95 -6.81
C ASP A 180 10.60 -15.56 -5.86
N LEU A 181 10.89 -16.42 -4.89
CA LEU A 181 11.96 -16.21 -3.91
C LEU A 181 13.29 -16.86 -4.30
N GLY A 182 13.34 -17.46 -5.50
CA GLY A 182 14.47 -18.25 -5.94
C GLY A 182 14.48 -19.66 -5.37
N GLY A 183 15.26 -20.56 -6.01
CA GLY A 183 15.36 -21.96 -5.59
C GLY A 183 14.05 -22.76 -5.67
N GLY A 184 13.02 -22.21 -6.31
CA GLY A 184 11.70 -22.83 -6.44
C GLY A 184 10.74 -22.51 -5.29
N ALA A 185 11.08 -21.62 -4.38
CA ALA A 185 10.17 -21.13 -3.35
C ALA A 185 9.35 -19.96 -3.89
N GLN A 186 8.05 -19.95 -3.60
CA GLN A 186 7.12 -18.88 -3.99
C GLN A 186 6.30 -18.41 -2.80
N VAL A 187 5.96 -17.14 -2.79
CA VAL A 187 5.00 -16.55 -1.83
C VAL A 187 3.94 -15.78 -2.57
N LEU A 188 2.72 -15.84 -2.06
CA LEU A 188 1.66 -14.92 -2.41
C LEU A 188 1.73 -13.72 -1.45
N LEU A 189 1.86 -12.53 -1.99
CA LEU A 189 1.81 -11.27 -1.26
C LEU A 189 0.42 -10.67 -1.42
N LEU A 190 -0.08 -10.05 -0.36
CA LEU A 190 -1.38 -9.41 -0.31
C LEU A 190 -1.26 -8.06 0.37
N ALA A 191 -1.59 -6.98 -0.34
CA ALA A 191 -1.69 -5.65 0.24
C ALA A 191 -3.10 -5.37 0.73
N ASP A 192 -3.24 -4.94 1.99
CA ASP A 192 -4.52 -4.76 2.66
C ASP A 192 -4.67 -3.34 3.24
N ARG A 193 -5.75 -2.64 2.82
CA ARG A 193 -6.09 -1.30 3.30
C ARG A 193 -6.53 -1.29 4.76
N MET A 194 -7.15 -2.36 5.23
CA MET A 194 -7.65 -2.43 6.60
C MET A 194 -6.52 -2.70 7.57
N GLU A 195 -5.61 -3.57 7.23
CA GLU A 195 -4.41 -3.83 8.03
C GLU A 195 -3.32 -2.76 7.81
N GLN A 196 -3.45 -1.94 6.77
CA GLN A 196 -2.44 -0.95 6.34
C GLN A 196 -1.05 -1.59 6.21
N GLY A 197 -1.00 -2.73 5.55
CA GLY A 197 0.19 -3.54 5.48
C GLY A 197 0.17 -4.54 4.35
N VAL A 198 1.16 -5.42 4.39
CA VAL A 198 1.33 -6.53 3.46
C VAL A 198 1.37 -7.83 4.25
N GLN A 199 0.67 -8.84 3.75
CA GLN A 199 0.74 -10.21 4.26
C GLN A 199 1.45 -11.08 3.24
N SER A 200 2.20 -12.07 3.70
CA SER A 200 2.81 -13.08 2.85
C SER A 200 2.32 -14.48 3.21
N TYR A 201 2.09 -15.28 2.18
CA TYR A 201 1.66 -16.67 2.30
C TYR A 201 2.62 -17.56 1.51
N ARG A 202 3.18 -18.57 2.13
CA ARG A 202 3.95 -19.60 1.41
C ARG A 202 3.04 -20.39 0.49
N VAL A 203 3.49 -20.59 -0.71
CA VAL A 203 2.81 -21.39 -1.72
C VAL A 203 3.39 -22.80 -1.72
N ASP A 204 2.55 -23.82 -1.55
CA ASP A 204 2.96 -25.22 -1.70
C ASP A 204 3.30 -25.48 -3.18
N PRO A 205 4.54 -25.91 -3.47
CA PRO A 205 5.03 -26.00 -4.86
C PRO A 205 4.29 -27.04 -5.71
N ASP A 206 3.64 -28.02 -5.08
CA ASP A 206 3.00 -29.13 -5.79
C ASP A 206 1.52 -28.88 -6.07
N ASN A 207 0.84 -28.13 -5.20
CA ASN A 207 -0.62 -27.98 -5.27
C ASN A 207 -1.12 -26.54 -5.10
N GLY A 208 -0.22 -25.58 -4.80
CA GLY A 208 -0.57 -24.17 -4.60
C GLY A 208 -1.30 -23.85 -3.29
N ALA A 209 -1.32 -24.79 -2.33
CA ALA A 209 -1.94 -24.54 -1.04
C ALA A 209 -1.18 -23.44 -0.27
N LEU A 210 -1.94 -22.53 0.35
CA LEU A 210 -1.38 -21.38 1.08
C LEU A 210 -1.20 -21.71 2.57
N SER A 211 -0.12 -21.17 3.13
CA SER A 211 0.10 -21.12 4.58
C SER A 211 0.68 -19.76 4.95
N VAL A 212 0.18 -19.14 6.01
CA VAL A 212 0.67 -17.82 6.47
C VAL A 212 2.17 -17.91 6.71
N ALA A 213 2.91 -16.94 6.17
CA ALA A 213 4.35 -16.80 6.40
C ALA A 213 4.65 -15.63 7.31
N ASP A 214 4.13 -14.44 6.97
CA ASP A 214 4.43 -13.22 7.70
C ASP A 214 3.41 -12.12 7.44
N SER A 215 3.51 -11.01 8.19
CA SER A 215 2.68 -9.84 8.03
C SER A 215 3.45 -8.60 8.50
N LEU A 216 3.54 -7.61 7.65
CA LEU A 216 4.25 -6.35 7.85
C LEU A 216 3.29 -5.17 7.69
N GLY A 217 3.17 -4.29 8.67
CA GLY A 217 2.24 -3.17 8.62
C GLY A 217 2.63 -1.99 9.52
N ALA A 218 1.64 -1.17 9.89
CA ALA A 218 1.88 0.04 10.65
C ALA A 218 2.58 -0.21 12.01
N ALA A 219 2.31 -1.36 12.62
CA ALA A 219 2.96 -1.77 13.86
C ALA A 219 4.47 -2.05 13.70
N ASP A 220 4.93 -2.42 12.51
CA ASP A 220 6.34 -2.69 12.21
C ASP A 220 7.07 -1.48 11.63
N GLY A 221 6.45 -0.30 11.73
CA GLY A 221 6.97 0.92 11.14
C GLY A 221 6.62 1.08 9.65
N LEU A 222 5.87 0.16 9.06
CA LEU A 222 5.40 0.30 7.68
C LEU A 222 4.16 1.22 7.68
N GLY A 223 4.35 2.49 7.41
CA GLY A 223 3.28 3.50 7.41
C GLY A 223 2.40 3.47 6.15
N LEU A 224 1.82 2.33 5.80
CA LEU A 224 0.96 2.16 4.62
C LEU A 224 -0.48 2.56 4.92
N ALA A 225 -0.82 3.83 4.75
CA ALA A 225 -2.22 4.23 4.73
C ALA A 225 -2.79 4.07 3.31
N GLU A 226 -3.81 3.23 3.16
CA GLU A 226 -4.46 2.94 1.88
C GLU A 226 -3.45 2.43 0.81
N PRO A 227 -2.87 1.23 0.96
CA PRO A 227 -2.07 0.63 -0.10
C PRO A 227 -2.89 0.50 -1.39
N THR A 228 -2.26 0.70 -2.53
CA THR A 228 -2.91 0.77 -3.85
C THR A 228 -2.30 -0.17 -4.87
N ALA A 229 -0.99 -0.39 -4.81
CA ALA A 229 -0.27 -1.26 -5.73
C ALA A 229 0.87 -1.99 -5.03
N LEU A 230 1.22 -3.15 -5.55
CA LEU A 230 2.25 -4.05 -5.04
C LEU A 230 2.90 -4.77 -6.22
N GLU A 231 4.21 -4.72 -6.30
CA GLU A 231 5.00 -5.44 -7.29
C GLU A 231 6.20 -6.12 -6.66
N SER A 232 6.54 -7.32 -7.15
CA SER A 232 7.69 -8.09 -6.71
C SER A 232 8.75 -8.25 -7.80
N PHE A 233 10.00 -8.34 -7.41
CA PHE A 233 11.11 -8.52 -8.34
C PHE A 233 12.31 -9.16 -7.63
N THR A 234 13.26 -9.67 -8.44
CA THR A 234 14.52 -10.20 -7.94
C THR A 234 15.66 -9.33 -8.43
N ALA A 235 16.49 -8.83 -7.52
CA ALA A 235 17.66 -8.03 -7.83
C ALA A 235 18.77 -8.28 -6.80
N PHE A 236 20.03 -8.11 -7.21
CA PHE A 236 21.21 -8.23 -6.34
C PHE A 236 21.28 -9.58 -5.59
N GLY A 237 20.67 -10.64 -6.15
CA GLY A 237 20.60 -11.97 -5.54
C GLY A 237 19.59 -12.13 -4.40
N SER A 238 18.71 -11.15 -4.22
CA SER A 238 17.62 -11.14 -3.23
C SER A 238 16.27 -10.88 -3.90
N SER A 239 15.19 -11.28 -3.26
CA SER A 239 13.83 -10.99 -3.69
C SER A 239 13.27 -9.81 -2.90
N TRP A 240 12.52 -8.97 -3.57
CA TRP A 240 12.01 -7.71 -3.07
C TRP A 240 10.55 -7.51 -3.46
N ALA A 241 9.86 -6.66 -2.71
CA ALA A 241 8.57 -6.12 -3.12
C ALA A 241 8.54 -4.60 -2.88
N VAL A 242 7.92 -3.86 -3.80
CA VAL A 242 7.59 -2.44 -3.62
C VAL A 242 6.10 -2.30 -3.40
N VAL A 243 5.72 -1.51 -2.42
CA VAL A 243 4.33 -1.22 -2.11
C VAL A 243 4.09 0.28 -2.20
N ALA A 244 3.09 0.65 -2.96
CA ALA A 244 2.60 2.01 -3.05
C ALA A 244 1.39 2.22 -2.13
N ALA A 245 1.31 3.35 -1.44
CA ALA A 245 0.19 3.66 -0.55
C ALA A 245 -0.29 5.10 -0.72
N ALA A 246 -1.52 5.26 -1.23
CA ALA A 246 -2.09 6.56 -1.56
C ALA A 246 -2.38 7.43 -0.34
N GLY A 247 -2.87 6.85 0.74
CA GLY A 247 -3.26 7.60 1.94
C GLY A 247 -2.08 8.16 2.74
N SER A 248 -0.92 7.51 2.68
CA SER A 248 0.35 8.01 3.24
C SER A 248 1.19 8.77 2.23
N GLY A 249 0.89 8.68 0.92
CA GLY A 249 1.76 9.20 -0.13
C GLY A 249 3.16 8.58 -0.04
N SER A 250 3.25 7.24 0.00
CA SER A 250 4.51 6.56 0.28
C SER A 250 4.79 5.38 -0.66
N LEU A 251 6.08 5.13 -0.86
CA LEU A 251 6.63 3.90 -1.43
C LEU A 251 7.43 3.17 -0.37
N SER A 252 7.24 1.87 -0.24
CA SER A 252 7.98 1.03 0.70
C SER A 252 8.65 -0.12 -0.02
N LEU A 253 9.94 -0.30 0.22
CA LEU A 253 10.71 -1.42 -0.29
C LEU A 253 10.84 -2.48 0.81
N ILE A 254 10.38 -3.69 0.52
CA ILE A 254 10.34 -4.82 1.44
C ILE A 254 11.28 -5.90 0.93
N ALA A 255 12.19 -6.36 1.77
CA ALA A 255 13.00 -7.54 1.47
C ALA A 255 12.23 -8.82 1.81
N LEU A 256 12.31 -9.81 0.92
CA LEU A 256 11.63 -11.10 1.02
C LEU A 256 12.65 -12.20 1.29
N ALA A 257 12.55 -12.87 2.40
CA ALA A 257 13.38 -14.04 2.71
C ALA A 257 12.85 -15.32 2.03
N ALA A 258 13.71 -16.31 1.85
CA ALA A 258 13.36 -17.57 1.18
C ALA A 258 12.25 -18.38 1.90
N ASP A 259 11.97 -18.07 3.15
CA ASP A 259 10.89 -18.68 3.93
C ASP A 259 9.62 -17.83 3.94
N GLY A 260 9.58 -16.74 3.18
CA GLY A 260 8.45 -15.84 3.06
C GLY A 260 8.38 -14.76 4.14
N GLN A 261 9.35 -14.68 5.05
CA GLN A 261 9.44 -13.58 6.02
C GLN A 261 9.74 -12.26 5.29
N MET A 262 9.19 -11.17 5.80
CA MET A 262 9.30 -9.84 5.23
C MET A 262 10.03 -8.90 6.19
N SER A 263 10.86 -8.02 5.65
CA SER A 263 11.47 -6.93 6.41
C SER A 263 11.43 -5.63 5.63
N LEU A 264 11.05 -4.53 6.30
CA LEU A 264 11.10 -3.21 5.67
C LEU A 264 12.57 -2.84 5.44
N SER A 265 12.90 -2.54 4.18
CA SER A 265 14.23 -2.10 3.80
C SER A 265 14.31 -0.58 3.67
N ASP A 266 13.29 0.01 3.04
CA ASP A 266 13.22 1.47 2.86
C ASP A 266 11.78 1.97 2.78
N HIS A 267 11.57 3.25 3.11
CA HIS A 267 10.27 3.90 3.08
C HIS A 267 10.43 5.37 2.68
N VAL A 268 9.86 5.75 1.55
CA VAL A 268 9.96 7.09 0.97
C VAL A 268 8.59 7.75 0.96
N LEU A 269 8.50 8.97 1.51
CA LEU A 269 7.31 9.79 1.45
C LEU A 269 7.34 10.73 0.25
N ASP A 270 6.17 11.01 -0.30
CA ASP A 270 6.05 11.99 -1.37
C ASP A 270 6.37 13.41 -0.89
N THR A 271 6.98 14.17 -1.78
CA THR A 271 7.32 15.58 -1.60
C THR A 271 6.97 16.37 -2.85
N ALA A 272 7.06 17.68 -2.79
CA ALA A 272 6.89 18.52 -3.98
C ALA A 272 7.93 18.22 -5.09
N ALA A 273 9.02 17.54 -4.76
CA ALA A 273 10.03 17.13 -5.74
C ALA A 273 9.81 15.72 -6.29
N THR A 274 9.18 14.80 -5.53
CA THR A 274 8.99 13.40 -5.93
C THR A 274 7.71 13.15 -6.71
N ARG A 275 6.63 13.91 -6.49
CA ARG A 275 5.43 13.94 -7.33
C ARG A 275 4.71 12.61 -7.55
N PHE A 276 4.56 11.83 -6.48
CA PHE A 276 3.74 10.61 -6.51
C PHE A 276 2.65 10.58 -5.41
N GLY A 277 2.26 11.75 -4.88
CA GLY A 277 1.23 11.87 -3.86
C GLY A 277 -0.10 11.25 -4.29
N GLY A 278 -0.73 10.53 -3.35
CA GLY A 278 -1.91 9.73 -3.67
C GLY A 278 -1.62 8.66 -4.73
N VAL A 279 -0.45 8.02 -4.64
CA VAL A 279 0.04 7.02 -5.60
C VAL A 279 -0.99 5.93 -5.88
N THR A 280 -1.29 5.73 -7.17
CA THR A 280 -2.27 4.75 -7.65
C THR A 280 -1.67 3.79 -8.65
N ALA A 281 -0.54 4.14 -9.26
CA ALA A 281 0.15 3.33 -10.26
C ALA A 281 1.62 3.17 -9.91
N LEU A 282 2.10 1.96 -10.04
CA LEU A 282 3.45 1.50 -9.76
C LEU A 282 3.91 0.63 -10.92
N GLU A 283 5.18 0.69 -11.28
CA GLU A 283 5.81 -0.19 -12.26
C GLU A 283 7.27 -0.39 -11.90
N VAL A 284 7.74 -1.62 -11.91
CA VAL A 284 9.14 -1.97 -11.68
C VAL A 284 9.73 -2.57 -12.95
N VAL A 285 10.78 -1.97 -13.48
CA VAL A 285 11.40 -2.39 -14.73
C VAL A 285 12.90 -2.61 -14.58
N GLU A 286 13.40 -3.74 -15.12
CA GLU A 286 14.83 -4.04 -15.19
C GLU A 286 15.48 -3.34 -16.39
N VAL A 287 16.53 -2.58 -16.12
CA VAL A 287 17.31 -1.87 -17.12
C VAL A 287 18.79 -2.16 -16.90
N ALA A 288 19.42 -2.85 -17.84
CA ALA A 288 20.86 -3.15 -17.79
C ALA A 288 21.35 -3.85 -16.49
N GLY A 289 20.49 -4.59 -15.82
CA GLY A 289 20.79 -5.28 -14.56
C GLY A 289 20.51 -4.46 -13.30
N GLU A 290 19.96 -3.28 -13.46
CA GLU A 290 19.47 -2.43 -12.37
C GLU A 290 17.94 -2.35 -12.38
N MET A 291 17.35 -2.13 -11.23
CA MET A 291 15.89 -2.00 -11.09
C MET A 291 15.51 -0.54 -10.95
N LEU A 292 14.58 -0.12 -11.79
CA LEU A 292 13.94 1.19 -11.74
C LEU A 292 12.51 1.03 -11.24
N VAL A 293 12.08 1.93 -10.36
CA VAL A 293 10.72 2.01 -9.84
C VAL A 293 10.09 3.29 -10.36
N LEU A 294 8.97 3.16 -11.03
CA LEU A 294 8.13 4.24 -11.52
C LEU A 294 6.90 4.34 -10.64
N ALA A 295 6.56 5.53 -10.19
CA ALA A 295 5.38 5.78 -9.37
C ALA A 295 4.65 7.03 -9.85
N ALA A 296 3.33 6.97 -9.89
CA ALA A 296 2.48 8.09 -10.26
C ALA A 296 1.15 8.04 -9.50
N GLY A 297 0.51 9.18 -9.35
CA GLY A 297 -0.71 9.26 -8.55
C GLY A 297 -1.60 10.46 -8.88
N SER A 298 -2.33 10.91 -7.88
CA SER A 298 -3.32 11.99 -8.01
C SER A 298 -2.74 13.40 -7.93
N ASP A 299 -1.46 13.55 -7.64
CA ASP A 299 -0.76 14.85 -7.59
C ASP A 299 -0.20 15.31 -8.94
N ASP A 300 -0.70 14.67 -10.01
CA ASP A 300 -0.44 15.02 -11.40
C ASP A 300 1.06 14.97 -11.78
N GLY A 301 1.74 13.87 -11.40
CA GLY A 301 3.15 13.67 -11.71
C GLY A 301 3.55 12.20 -11.91
N LEU A 302 4.81 12.04 -12.34
CA LEU A 302 5.48 10.76 -12.52
C LEU A 302 6.89 10.86 -11.91
N ALA A 303 7.24 9.94 -11.03
CA ALA A 303 8.53 9.85 -10.38
C ALA A 303 9.29 8.58 -10.77
N LEU A 304 10.61 8.67 -10.86
CA LEU A 304 11.52 7.58 -11.13
C LEU A 304 12.52 7.42 -9.98
N PHE A 305 12.64 6.20 -9.49
CA PHE A 305 13.60 5.82 -8.46
C PHE A 305 14.53 4.72 -8.97
N ARG A 306 15.74 4.68 -8.42
CA ARG A 306 16.68 3.55 -8.54
C ARG A 306 16.76 2.82 -7.21
N ILE A 307 17.07 1.54 -7.26
CA ILE A 307 17.26 0.73 -6.05
C ILE A 307 18.75 0.48 -5.87
N LEU A 308 19.26 0.80 -4.68
CA LEU A 308 20.62 0.45 -4.29
C LEU A 308 20.72 -1.04 -3.89
N PRO A 309 21.90 -1.68 -4.02
CA PRO A 309 22.09 -3.08 -3.65
C PRO A 309 21.73 -3.41 -2.20
N GLU A 310 21.84 -2.47 -1.30
CA GLU A 310 21.46 -2.62 0.11
C GLU A 310 19.96 -2.43 0.38
N GLY A 311 19.15 -2.21 -0.66
CA GLY A 311 17.71 -2.06 -0.55
C GLY A 311 17.26 -0.66 -0.14
N GLN A 312 17.75 0.36 -0.81
CA GLN A 312 17.35 1.76 -0.65
C GLN A 312 16.78 2.29 -1.96
N LEU A 313 15.64 3.01 -1.90
CA LEU A 313 15.07 3.76 -3.01
C LEU A 313 15.73 5.13 -3.11
N VAL A 314 16.28 5.46 -4.27
CA VAL A 314 16.91 6.77 -4.54
C VAL A 314 16.13 7.46 -5.63
N HIS A 315 15.57 8.63 -5.33
CA HIS A 315 14.88 9.45 -6.33
C HIS A 315 15.87 9.96 -7.36
N VAL A 316 15.53 9.83 -8.63
CA VAL A 316 16.41 10.20 -9.76
C VAL A 316 15.85 11.40 -10.51
N THR A 317 14.59 11.36 -10.88
CA THR A 317 13.93 12.43 -11.59
C THR A 317 12.42 12.34 -11.45
N SER A 318 11.72 13.43 -11.67
CA SER A 318 10.27 13.46 -11.75
C SER A 318 9.78 14.45 -12.79
N LEU A 319 8.60 14.17 -13.31
CA LEU A 319 7.90 15.03 -14.26
C LEU A 319 6.56 15.46 -13.63
N ALA A 320 6.38 16.78 -13.50
CA ALA A 320 5.16 17.36 -12.95
C ALA A 320 4.25 17.83 -14.10
N HIS A 321 2.95 17.59 -13.99
CA HIS A 321 1.96 18.20 -14.85
C HIS A 321 1.67 19.63 -14.37
N ALA A 322 2.06 20.64 -15.13
CA ALA A 322 1.79 22.04 -14.76
C ALA A 322 0.40 22.47 -15.24
N SER A 323 -0.54 22.63 -14.32
CA SER A 323 -1.88 23.14 -14.63
C SER A 323 -1.81 24.58 -15.17
N GLY A 324 -2.22 24.79 -16.42
CA GLY A 324 -2.44 26.13 -17.00
C GLY A 324 -1.34 26.66 -17.93
N THR A 325 -0.36 25.85 -18.33
CA THR A 325 0.68 26.17 -19.32
C THR A 325 0.56 25.32 -20.60
N GLU A 326 1.49 25.47 -21.54
CA GLU A 326 1.57 24.67 -22.78
C GLU A 326 1.71 23.16 -22.50
N ASP A 327 1.99 22.75 -21.26
CA ASP A 327 2.11 21.36 -20.79
C ASP A 327 0.75 20.69 -20.48
N ALA A 328 -0.38 21.36 -20.70
CA ALA A 328 -1.74 20.82 -20.51
C ALA A 328 -2.07 19.57 -21.39
N GLY A 329 -1.08 19.02 -22.10
CA GLY A 329 -1.20 17.83 -22.93
C GLY A 329 -0.46 16.59 -22.44
N LEU A 330 0.25 16.63 -21.30
CA LEU A 330 1.05 15.50 -20.81
C LEU A 330 0.21 14.28 -20.40
N GLY A 331 -1.05 14.48 -19.99
CA GLY A 331 -1.96 13.40 -19.59
C GLY A 331 -1.51 12.66 -18.32
N LEU A 332 -0.87 13.36 -17.39
CA LEU A 332 -0.50 12.86 -16.07
C LEU A 332 -1.51 13.25 -14.97
N GLU A 333 -2.66 13.80 -15.34
CA GLU A 333 -3.70 14.14 -14.38
C GLU A 333 -4.36 12.86 -13.82
N ASN A 334 -4.15 12.57 -12.55
CA ASN A 334 -4.70 11.40 -11.87
C ASN A 334 -4.37 10.10 -12.63
N VAL A 335 -3.09 9.74 -12.64
CA VAL A 335 -2.60 8.53 -13.32
C VAL A 335 -3.25 7.28 -12.72
N THR A 336 -3.75 6.40 -13.55
CA THR A 336 -4.47 5.18 -13.15
C THR A 336 -3.69 3.90 -13.39
N ALA A 337 -2.79 3.88 -14.38
CA ALA A 337 -1.89 2.76 -14.62
C ALA A 337 -0.60 3.22 -15.30
N LEU A 338 0.46 2.48 -15.08
CA LEU A 338 1.79 2.63 -15.68
C LEU A 338 2.24 1.33 -16.33
N ALA A 339 3.05 1.43 -17.37
CA ALA A 339 3.83 0.32 -17.89
C ALA A 339 5.11 0.86 -18.52
N ALA A 340 6.20 0.11 -18.46
CA ALA A 340 7.48 0.54 -19.01
C ALA A 340 8.27 -0.59 -19.66
N ALA A 341 9.02 -0.27 -20.72
CA ALA A 341 9.90 -1.23 -21.38
C ALA A 341 11.09 -0.58 -22.05
N VAL A 342 12.20 -1.31 -22.15
CA VAL A 342 13.39 -0.87 -22.90
C VAL A 342 13.20 -1.15 -24.40
N VAL A 343 13.21 -0.09 -25.20
CA VAL A 343 13.04 -0.15 -26.64
C VAL A 343 14.16 0.63 -27.34
N GLY A 344 15.05 -0.08 -28.02
CA GLY A 344 16.04 0.53 -28.90
C GLY A 344 17.08 1.43 -28.22
N GLY A 345 17.31 1.29 -26.92
CA GLY A 345 18.25 2.07 -26.13
C GLY A 345 17.61 3.17 -25.29
N ASP A 346 16.29 3.26 -25.31
CA ASP A 346 15.52 4.18 -24.48
C ASP A 346 14.55 3.38 -23.60
N LEU A 347 14.28 3.86 -22.39
CA LEU A 347 13.16 3.41 -21.57
C LEU A 347 11.91 4.17 -22.09
N GLN A 348 10.94 3.42 -22.58
CA GLN A 348 9.63 3.95 -22.94
C GLN A 348 8.67 3.70 -21.76
N ILE A 349 7.97 4.74 -21.33
CA ILE A 349 7.03 4.72 -20.23
C ILE A 349 5.66 5.10 -20.78
N PHE A 350 4.65 4.36 -20.42
CA PHE A 350 3.26 4.57 -20.81
C PHE A 350 2.44 4.84 -19.57
N ALA A 351 1.62 5.90 -19.62
CA ALA A 351 0.74 6.28 -18.55
C ALA A 351 -0.69 6.46 -19.03
N SER A 352 -1.65 5.94 -18.29
CA SER A 352 -3.07 6.24 -18.47
C SER A 352 -3.52 7.28 -17.44
N SER A 353 -4.56 8.04 -17.76
CA SER A 353 -5.07 9.09 -16.88
C SER A 353 -6.58 8.93 -16.68
N GLY A 354 -7.05 9.11 -15.46
CA GLY A 354 -8.48 9.13 -15.14
C GLY A 354 -9.25 10.33 -15.71
N ARG A 355 -8.54 11.32 -16.27
CA ARG A 355 -9.15 12.56 -16.82
C ARG A 355 -8.91 12.77 -18.30
N ALA A 356 -7.95 12.10 -18.90
CA ALA A 356 -7.57 12.31 -20.29
C ALA A 356 -7.75 11.02 -21.10
N GLU A 357 -8.32 11.12 -22.30
CA GLU A 357 -8.50 9.97 -23.20
C GLU A 357 -7.16 9.50 -23.78
N GLY A 358 -7.00 8.19 -23.97
CA GLY A 358 -5.79 7.56 -24.53
C GLY A 358 -4.61 7.50 -23.56
N LEU A 359 -3.46 7.14 -24.12
CA LEU A 359 -2.22 6.91 -23.39
C LEU A 359 -1.20 8.00 -23.67
N SER A 360 -0.44 8.37 -22.66
CA SER A 360 0.74 9.24 -22.78
C SER A 360 1.99 8.39 -22.85
N GLN A 361 2.89 8.74 -23.75
CA GLN A 361 4.19 8.10 -23.91
C GLN A 361 5.30 9.07 -23.49
N PHE A 362 6.18 8.60 -22.62
CA PHE A 362 7.41 9.29 -22.23
C PHE A 362 8.62 8.43 -22.61
N THR A 363 9.75 9.07 -22.77
CA THR A 363 11.02 8.39 -23.06
C THR A 363 12.12 8.92 -22.16
N LEU A 364 13.00 8.03 -21.72
CA LEU A 364 14.24 8.33 -21.04
C LEU A 364 15.38 7.66 -21.78
N SER A 365 16.39 8.43 -22.21
CA SER A 365 17.57 7.87 -22.87
C SER A 365 18.42 7.09 -21.86
N LEU A 366 18.63 5.80 -22.11
CA LEU A 366 19.48 4.98 -21.26
C LEU A 366 20.97 5.36 -21.36
N ALA A 367 21.35 6.12 -22.37
CA ALA A 367 22.70 6.68 -22.46
C ALA A 367 22.95 7.79 -21.43
N GLU A 368 21.88 8.38 -20.87
CA GLU A 368 21.96 9.37 -19.81
C GLU A 368 21.90 8.74 -18.41
N LEU A 369 21.52 7.46 -18.31
CA LEU A 369 21.48 6.70 -17.08
C LEU A 369 22.90 6.18 -16.78
N GLY A 370 23.54 6.72 -15.76
CA GLY A 370 24.85 6.28 -15.28
C GLY A 370 24.77 5.05 -14.40
N ASP A 371 25.85 4.77 -13.68
CA ASP A 371 25.99 3.60 -12.82
C ASP A 371 25.52 3.88 -11.38
N VAL A 372 25.13 2.82 -10.67
CA VAL A 372 24.97 2.83 -9.20
C VAL A 372 26.28 2.32 -8.58
N ILE A 373 26.97 3.19 -7.84
CA ILE A 373 28.26 2.88 -7.25
C ILE A 373 28.20 3.12 -5.73
N THR A 374 28.52 2.10 -4.94
CA THR A 374 28.43 2.18 -3.48
C THR A 374 29.77 1.91 -2.81
N THR A 375 30.00 2.51 -1.62
CA THR A 375 31.18 2.25 -0.79
C THR A 375 30.90 2.56 0.68
N ASP A 376 31.44 1.77 1.58
CA ASP A 376 31.43 2.08 3.02
C ASP A 376 32.55 3.05 3.42
N GLY A 377 33.52 3.23 2.55
CA GLY A 377 34.64 4.17 2.70
C GLY A 377 35.65 3.96 1.56
N GLY A 378 36.36 4.99 1.19
CA GLY A 378 37.26 4.96 0.06
C GLY A 378 36.85 5.88 -1.06
N ARG A 379 37.50 5.77 -2.23
CA ARG A 379 37.23 6.66 -3.37
C ARG A 379 36.41 5.93 -4.42
N ILE A 380 35.30 6.53 -4.82
CA ILE A 380 34.50 6.11 -5.98
C ILE A 380 34.33 7.30 -6.92
N SER A 381 34.17 7.01 -8.21
CA SER A 381 33.95 8.02 -9.24
C SER A 381 32.95 7.51 -10.27
N GLY A 382 31.98 8.31 -10.58
CA GLY A 382 31.11 8.17 -11.71
C GLY A 382 31.83 8.52 -13.03
N ALA A 383 31.08 8.58 -14.10
CA ALA A 383 31.60 8.78 -15.45
C ALA A 383 31.05 10.07 -16.09
N GLY A 384 30.24 9.96 -17.12
CA GLY A 384 29.72 11.11 -17.89
C GLY A 384 28.21 11.05 -18.12
N ALA A 385 27.52 10.26 -17.29
CA ALA A 385 26.06 10.12 -17.27
C ALA A 385 25.57 10.43 -15.86
N ALA A 386 24.29 10.34 -15.59
CA ALA A 386 23.72 10.60 -14.28
C ALA A 386 23.93 9.40 -13.35
N ASP A 387 24.98 9.45 -12.56
CA ASP A 387 25.40 8.38 -11.65
C ASP A 387 24.71 8.51 -10.26
N VAL A 388 24.54 7.39 -9.57
CA VAL A 388 24.17 7.37 -8.16
C VAL A 388 25.35 6.86 -7.35
N LEU A 389 25.91 7.73 -6.52
CA LEU A 389 27.10 7.44 -5.70
C LEU A 389 26.74 7.42 -4.23
N ALA A 390 26.73 6.25 -3.62
CA ALA A 390 26.41 6.11 -2.20
C ALA A 390 27.69 5.91 -1.37
N GLY A 391 27.86 6.72 -0.31
CA GLY A 391 29.05 6.64 0.51
C GLY A 391 28.85 7.07 1.96
N GLY A 392 29.59 6.37 2.85
CA GLY A 392 29.63 6.63 4.29
C GLY A 392 30.89 7.40 4.74
N ILE A 393 31.16 7.35 6.03
CA ILE A 393 32.31 8.02 6.64
C ILE A 393 33.63 7.51 6.05
N GLY A 394 34.48 8.44 5.65
CA GLY A 394 35.74 8.16 4.96
C GLY A 394 35.65 8.09 3.45
N ALA A 395 34.45 8.13 2.88
CA ALA A 395 34.27 8.12 1.43
C ALA A 395 34.71 9.43 0.77
N VAL A 396 35.23 9.31 -0.47
CA VAL A 396 35.51 10.41 -1.38
C VAL A 396 34.76 10.12 -2.68
N LEU A 397 33.76 10.93 -2.95
CA LEU A 397 32.85 10.76 -4.07
C LEU A 397 33.15 11.80 -5.16
N SER A 398 33.12 11.39 -6.41
CA SER A 398 33.25 12.26 -7.58
C SER A 398 32.20 11.84 -8.61
N GLY A 399 31.21 12.66 -8.94
CA GLY A 399 30.16 12.37 -9.90
C GLY A 399 30.67 12.30 -11.32
N GLY A 400 31.54 13.21 -11.70
CA GLY A 400 31.99 13.35 -13.07
C GLY A 400 31.17 14.38 -13.81
N ALA A 401 30.64 14.05 -14.95
CA ALA A 401 29.71 14.91 -15.69
C ALA A 401 28.34 14.21 -15.77
N GLY A 402 27.30 14.95 -15.64
CA GLY A 402 25.95 14.43 -15.60
C GLY A 402 25.16 15.03 -14.43
N ALA A 403 23.92 14.64 -14.25
CA ALA A 403 23.12 15.02 -13.11
C ALA A 403 23.23 13.90 -12.04
N ASP A 404 24.24 14.00 -11.18
CA ASP A 404 24.61 12.94 -10.26
C ASP A 404 23.85 13.03 -8.93
N VAL A 405 23.56 11.89 -8.33
CA VAL A 405 22.93 11.79 -7.02
C VAL A 405 23.93 11.26 -6.00
N PHE A 406 24.29 12.07 -5.02
CA PHE A 406 25.17 11.68 -3.93
C PHE A 406 24.35 11.25 -2.72
N VAL A 407 24.25 9.94 -2.50
CA VAL A 407 23.57 9.34 -1.34
C VAL A 407 24.52 9.27 -0.17
N LEU A 408 24.23 10.05 0.88
CA LEU A 408 25.14 10.24 1.99
C LEU A 408 24.69 9.42 3.20
N ARG A 409 25.59 8.58 3.71
CA ARG A 409 25.33 7.74 4.89
C ARG A 409 25.92 8.40 6.14
N PRO A 410 25.11 8.56 7.20
CA PRO A 410 25.57 9.17 8.45
C PRO A 410 26.65 8.33 9.16
N ALA A 411 27.29 8.93 10.16
CA ALA A 411 28.15 8.20 11.08
C ALA A 411 27.32 7.21 11.91
N GLU A 412 27.87 6.02 12.15
CA GLU A 412 27.30 5.05 13.07
C GLU A 412 27.15 5.62 14.49
N GLU A 413 26.24 5.04 15.27
CA GLU A 413 25.92 5.43 16.64
C GLU A 413 27.18 5.64 17.50
N GLY A 414 27.25 6.79 18.17
CA GLY A 414 28.36 7.17 19.03
C GLY A 414 29.67 7.51 18.31
N ARG A 415 29.71 7.50 16.97
CA ARG A 415 30.89 7.85 16.18
C ARG A 415 30.78 9.23 15.54
N SER A 416 31.92 9.76 15.11
CA SER A 416 31.97 11.01 14.33
C SER A 416 32.96 10.86 13.21
N GLY A 417 32.65 11.46 12.07
CA GLY A 417 33.53 11.39 10.92
C GLY A 417 33.14 12.32 9.80
N SER A 418 33.87 12.26 8.71
CA SER A 418 33.59 13.07 7.53
C SER A 418 33.64 12.23 6.26
N LEU A 419 32.87 12.67 5.26
CA LEU A 419 32.95 12.23 3.88
C LEU A 419 33.13 13.46 2.96
N ARG A 420 33.51 13.22 1.72
CA ARG A 420 33.83 14.32 0.79
C ARG A 420 33.26 14.08 -0.59
N ILE A 421 32.63 15.11 -1.16
CA ILE A 421 32.31 15.23 -2.57
C ILE A 421 33.29 16.19 -3.22
N THR A 422 33.86 15.84 -4.38
CA THR A 422 34.99 16.56 -4.95
C THR A 422 34.70 17.44 -6.15
N ASP A 423 33.51 17.32 -6.76
CA ASP A 423 33.17 17.96 -8.02
C ASP A 423 31.69 18.25 -8.20
N PHE A 424 30.99 18.61 -7.12
CA PHE A 424 29.56 18.94 -7.12
C PHE A 424 29.25 20.10 -8.07
N GLU A 425 28.29 19.88 -8.98
CA GLU A 425 27.82 20.88 -9.93
C GLU A 425 26.43 21.38 -9.57
N ALA A 426 26.37 22.63 -9.05
CA ALA A 426 25.11 23.24 -8.61
C ALA A 426 24.08 23.33 -9.75
N GLY A 427 22.84 22.92 -9.49
CA GLY A 427 21.76 22.91 -10.47
C GLY A 427 21.77 21.71 -11.44
N GLN A 428 22.71 20.78 -11.28
CA GLN A 428 22.72 19.48 -11.95
C GLN A 428 22.75 18.33 -10.94
N ASP A 429 23.66 18.40 -9.98
CA ASP A 429 23.85 17.37 -8.98
C ASP A 429 22.92 17.54 -7.78
N SER A 430 22.60 16.45 -7.10
CA SER A 430 21.73 16.44 -5.93
C SER A 430 22.33 15.67 -4.76
N LEU A 431 21.92 16.05 -3.54
CA LEU A 431 22.31 15.38 -2.30
C LEU A 431 21.12 14.64 -1.71
N ASP A 432 21.25 13.35 -1.55
CA ASP A 432 20.30 12.52 -0.80
C ASP A 432 20.83 12.33 0.64
N LEU A 433 20.15 12.97 1.58
CA LEU A 433 20.40 12.90 3.03
C LEU A 433 19.34 12.04 3.74
N SER A 434 18.55 11.29 3.00
CA SER A 434 17.45 10.49 3.52
C SER A 434 17.89 9.45 4.55
N GLY A 435 19.17 9.06 4.56
CA GLY A 435 19.76 8.19 5.56
C GLY A 435 20.04 8.82 6.93
N PHE A 436 19.79 10.13 7.12
CA PHE A 436 20.09 10.82 8.38
C PHE A 436 18.88 10.79 9.32
N ASP A 437 18.92 9.91 10.31
CA ASP A 437 17.83 9.73 11.27
C ASP A 437 17.41 11.03 11.95
N GLY A 438 16.09 11.27 11.98
CA GLY A 438 15.51 12.44 12.62
C GLY A 438 15.71 13.76 11.88
N LEU A 439 16.35 13.76 10.71
CA LEU A 439 16.50 14.96 9.89
C LEU A 439 15.20 15.23 9.12
N ARG A 440 14.43 16.21 9.56
CA ARG A 440 13.12 16.57 8.99
C ARG A 440 13.09 17.94 8.29
N SER A 441 14.16 18.71 8.39
CA SER A 441 14.30 20.01 7.74
C SER A 441 15.75 20.42 7.65
N LEU A 442 16.05 21.39 6.77
CA LEU A 442 17.39 21.99 6.68
C LEU A 442 17.84 22.66 7.99
N GLU A 443 16.89 22.99 8.90
CA GLU A 443 17.20 23.54 10.24
C GLU A 443 17.99 22.54 11.11
N GLY A 444 17.88 21.23 10.84
CA GLY A 444 18.69 20.19 11.49
C GLY A 444 20.14 20.12 11.01
N LEU A 445 20.49 20.91 10.00
CA LEU A 445 21.83 20.97 9.41
C LEU A 445 22.54 22.31 9.73
N GLN A 446 23.82 22.23 9.99
CA GLN A 446 24.69 23.40 9.98
C GLN A 446 25.43 23.47 8.64
N ILE A 447 25.01 24.39 7.77
CA ILE A 447 25.62 24.59 6.46
C ILE A 447 26.51 25.82 6.52
N ARG A 448 27.76 25.66 6.08
CA ARG A 448 28.77 26.74 6.03
C ARG A 448 29.38 26.80 4.66
N SER A 449 29.11 27.87 3.93
CA SER A 449 29.76 28.17 2.66
C SER A 449 31.25 28.38 2.85
N ARG A 450 32.05 27.95 1.89
CA ARG A 450 33.54 28.12 1.82
C ARG A 450 33.95 28.63 0.45
N SER A 451 35.16 29.08 0.29
CA SER A 451 35.67 29.63 -0.97
C SER A 451 35.60 28.65 -2.15
N GLU A 452 35.60 27.35 -1.89
CA GLU A 452 35.63 26.28 -2.91
C GLU A 452 34.52 25.25 -2.67
N GLY A 453 33.34 25.68 -2.18
CA GLY A 453 32.21 24.78 -1.90
C GLY A 453 31.50 25.09 -0.60
N ALA A 454 31.13 24.04 0.15
CA ALA A 454 30.42 24.13 1.43
C ALA A 454 30.80 22.99 2.39
N VAL A 455 30.43 23.15 3.66
CA VAL A 455 30.49 22.09 4.67
C VAL A 455 29.12 21.96 5.32
N ILE A 456 28.57 20.79 5.25
CA ILE A 456 27.32 20.40 5.91
C ILE A 456 27.68 19.60 7.15
N THR A 457 27.09 19.92 8.29
CA THR A 457 27.27 19.18 9.53
C THR A 457 25.91 18.80 10.09
N HIS A 458 25.74 17.53 10.38
CA HIS A 458 24.61 16.98 11.11
C HIS A 458 25.09 16.41 12.44
N GLN A 459 24.31 16.63 13.50
CA GLN A 459 24.52 16.02 14.81
C GLN A 459 23.26 15.28 15.20
N ALA A 460 23.34 13.96 15.29
CA ALA A 460 22.26 13.11 15.70
C ALA A 460 22.00 13.17 17.23
N ALA A 461 20.84 12.69 17.66
CA ALA A 461 20.41 12.73 19.05
C ALA A 461 21.29 11.86 19.97
N ASP A 462 21.91 10.80 19.45
CA ASP A 462 22.88 9.92 20.14
C ASP A 462 24.25 10.55 20.34
N GLY A 463 24.46 11.76 19.82
CA GLY A 463 25.72 12.52 19.87
C GLY A 463 26.68 12.22 18.73
N SER A 464 26.36 11.33 17.80
CA SER A 464 27.16 11.11 16.59
C SER A 464 27.14 12.35 15.70
N ARG A 465 28.27 12.60 15.02
CA ARG A 465 28.43 13.79 14.16
C ARG A 465 28.94 13.40 12.79
N THR A 466 28.21 13.77 11.76
CA THR A 466 28.60 13.62 10.37
C THR A 466 28.95 14.98 9.76
N GLU A 467 30.12 15.06 9.11
CA GLU A 467 30.56 16.23 8.36
C GLU A 467 30.69 15.86 6.88
N VAL A 468 29.96 16.55 6.02
CA VAL A 468 30.07 16.41 4.56
C VAL A 468 30.79 17.61 4.00
N VAL A 469 31.95 17.38 3.38
CA VAL A 469 32.72 18.41 2.69
C VAL A 469 32.39 18.37 1.21
N VAL A 470 31.65 19.34 0.73
CA VAL A 470 31.25 19.47 -0.68
C VAL A 470 32.15 20.47 -1.36
N GLN A 471 32.92 20.02 -2.36
CA GLN A 471 33.70 20.89 -3.21
C GLN A 471 32.94 21.16 -4.51
N SER A 472 32.88 22.43 -4.90
CA SER A 472 32.29 22.84 -6.16
C SER A 472 33.19 22.48 -7.34
N ARG A 473 32.63 22.01 -8.42
CA ARG A 473 33.34 21.68 -9.66
C ARG A 473 33.97 22.90 -10.31
N ASP A 474 33.33 24.06 -10.24
CA ASP A 474 33.83 25.33 -10.76
C ASP A 474 34.80 26.06 -9.79
N GLY A 475 35.02 25.52 -8.60
CA GLY A 475 35.85 26.12 -7.54
C GLY A 475 35.20 27.32 -6.85
N GLY A 476 33.91 27.54 -7.02
CA GLY A 476 33.13 28.59 -6.35
C GLY A 476 32.62 28.20 -4.98
N SER A 477 32.07 29.15 -4.25
CA SER A 477 31.34 28.90 -3.00
C SER A 477 29.98 28.31 -3.32
N LEU A 478 29.49 27.41 -2.46
CA LEU A 478 28.14 26.86 -2.52
C LEU A 478 27.31 27.38 -1.34
N GLU A 479 26.14 27.91 -1.63
CA GLU A 479 25.14 28.30 -0.65
C GLU A 479 24.10 27.19 -0.46
N THR A 480 23.22 27.31 0.52
CA THR A 480 22.18 26.31 0.78
C THR A 480 21.28 26.09 -0.44
N ALA A 481 20.96 27.14 -1.20
CA ALA A 481 20.15 27.05 -2.41
C ALA A 481 20.86 26.29 -3.55
N ASP A 482 22.18 26.32 -3.60
CA ASP A 482 22.97 25.59 -4.62
C ASP A 482 23.03 24.09 -4.32
N LEU A 483 23.01 23.73 -3.03
CA LEU A 483 23.08 22.33 -2.56
C LEU A 483 21.72 21.62 -2.62
N PHE A 484 20.61 22.37 -2.57
CA PHE A 484 19.25 21.86 -2.48
C PHE A 484 18.32 22.62 -3.43
N ALA A 485 18.74 22.79 -4.68
CA ALA A 485 18.01 23.56 -5.70
C ALA A 485 16.62 22.95 -5.99
N ASP A 486 16.53 21.64 -6.02
CA ASP A 486 15.30 20.88 -6.30
C ASP A 486 14.49 20.55 -5.03
N GLY A 487 14.88 21.13 -3.92
CA GLY A 487 14.27 20.88 -2.63
C GLY A 487 15.01 19.81 -1.81
N PHE A 488 14.49 19.53 -0.63
CA PHE A 488 15.07 18.56 0.29
C PHE A 488 14.14 17.33 0.34
N ILE A 489 14.65 16.18 -0.07
CA ILE A 489 13.91 14.91 -0.01
C ILE A 489 13.94 14.41 1.43
N PHE A 490 12.78 14.37 2.06
CA PHE A 490 12.62 13.75 3.37
C PHE A 490 12.27 12.28 3.17
N ALA A 491 13.10 11.39 3.66
CA ALA A 491 12.68 10.05 3.98
C ALA A 491 12.50 9.97 5.49
N ASP A 492 11.27 9.85 5.94
CA ASP A 492 11.01 9.37 7.30
C ASP A 492 11.30 7.86 7.26
N ARG A 493 12.58 7.50 7.39
CA ARG A 493 13.01 6.10 7.51
C ARG A 493 12.71 5.66 8.92
N MET A 494 11.56 5.05 9.10
CA MET A 494 11.35 4.22 10.28
C MET A 494 12.08 2.89 10.02
N LEU A 495 13.36 2.84 10.31
CA LEU A 495 14.07 1.58 10.37
C LEU A 495 13.44 0.74 11.49
N PRO A 496 13.07 -0.51 11.21
CA PRO A 496 12.67 -1.41 12.27
C PRO A 496 13.86 -1.60 13.24
N PRO A 497 13.60 -1.84 14.53
CA PRO A 497 14.66 -2.14 15.48
C PRO A 497 15.48 -3.34 14.99
N ALA A 498 16.79 -3.28 15.18
CA ALA A 498 17.80 -4.22 14.65
C ALA A 498 17.80 -5.62 15.31
N GLU A 499 16.71 -6.07 15.86
CA GLU A 499 16.57 -7.44 16.41
C GLU A 499 15.74 -8.28 15.43
N ALA A 500 16.34 -9.37 14.95
CA ALA A 500 15.60 -10.39 14.24
C ALA A 500 14.46 -10.91 15.11
N PRO A 501 13.22 -11.03 14.60
CA PRO A 501 12.12 -11.58 15.37
C PRO A 501 12.48 -13.01 15.83
N ASP A 502 12.11 -13.35 17.07
CA ASP A 502 12.25 -14.70 17.56
C ASP A 502 11.47 -15.68 16.65
N PRO A 503 11.98 -16.90 16.42
CA PRO A 503 11.31 -17.86 15.57
C PRO A 503 9.90 -18.14 16.08
N MET A 504 8.93 -18.19 15.16
CA MET A 504 7.53 -18.43 15.47
C MET A 504 7.34 -19.67 16.32
N ARG A 505 6.58 -19.54 17.37
CA ARG A 505 6.24 -20.63 18.29
C ARG A 505 4.83 -21.14 17.97
N TYR A 506 4.71 -22.45 17.83
CA TYR A 506 3.45 -23.10 17.52
C TYR A 506 2.88 -23.81 18.74
N GLY A 507 1.55 -23.75 18.89
CA GLY A 507 0.79 -24.63 19.77
C GLY A 507 0.67 -26.04 19.21
N SER A 508 -0.33 -26.74 19.67
CA SER A 508 -0.73 -28.07 19.20
C SER A 508 -2.16 -27.99 18.61
N GLY A 509 -2.73 -29.12 18.13
CA GLY A 509 -4.16 -29.16 17.75
C GLY A 509 -5.11 -29.30 18.95
N GLY A 510 -4.83 -28.72 20.09
CA GLY A 510 -5.69 -28.74 21.28
C GLY A 510 -5.39 -27.56 22.19
N ALA A 511 -6.27 -27.27 23.15
CA ALA A 511 -6.18 -26.08 24.00
C ALA A 511 -4.83 -25.87 24.67
N ASP A 512 -4.11 -24.85 24.28
CA ASP A 512 -2.78 -24.51 24.73
C ASP A 512 -2.75 -23.23 25.60
N ARG A 513 -1.71 -23.11 26.42
CA ARG A 513 -1.37 -21.86 27.07
C ARG A 513 0.08 -21.49 26.79
N ILE A 514 0.27 -20.49 25.93
CA ILE A 514 1.60 -20.08 25.47
C ILE A 514 1.86 -18.67 25.99
N THR A 515 3.04 -18.47 26.60
CA THR A 515 3.48 -17.14 27.05
C THR A 515 4.78 -16.78 26.35
N ALA A 516 4.89 -15.57 25.87
CA ALA A 516 6.11 -15.03 25.27
C ALA A 516 7.34 -15.22 26.17
N ARG A 517 8.51 -15.25 25.58
CA ARG A 517 9.80 -15.44 26.29
C ARG A 517 10.65 -14.19 26.32
N SER A 518 10.48 -13.34 25.32
CA SER A 518 11.25 -12.13 25.08
C SER A 518 10.33 -11.00 24.63
N ALA A 519 10.88 -9.85 24.37
CA ALA A 519 10.18 -8.76 23.69
C ALA A 519 10.12 -9.05 22.18
N GLY A 520 8.93 -9.08 21.60
CA GLY A 520 8.73 -9.28 20.15
C GLY A 520 8.57 -10.74 19.72
N ASP A 521 7.84 -11.53 20.47
CA ASP A 521 7.53 -12.93 20.14
C ASP A 521 6.46 -13.09 19.04
N GLN A 522 6.60 -14.14 18.25
CA GLN A 522 5.59 -14.63 17.33
C GLN A 522 4.99 -15.94 17.84
N ILE A 523 3.68 -16.00 18.06
CA ILE A 523 3.00 -17.17 18.63
C ILE A 523 1.75 -17.50 17.81
N ASN A 524 1.64 -18.76 17.38
CA ASN A 524 0.46 -19.28 16.70
C ASN A 524 -0.13 -20.44 17.51
N GLY A 525 -1.43 -20.34 17.89
CA GLY A 525 -2.15 -21.35 18.68
C GLY A 525 -2.45 -22.62 17.89
N LEU A 526 -2.80 -22.52 16.63
CA LEU A 526 -3.31 -23.55 15.71
C LEU A 526 -4.78 -23.92 16.02
N GLU A 527 -5.12 -25.24 16.06
CA GLU A 527 -6.47 -25.70 16.41
C GLU A 527 -6.61 -25.76 17.94
N GLY A 528 -7.77 -25.35 18.46
CA GLY A 528 -8.05 -25.49 19.91
C GLY A 528 -8.52 -24.18 20.51
N ASN A 529 -8.84 -24.20 21.80
CA ASN A 529 -9.22 -22.97 22.53
C ASN A 529 -8.01 -22.48 23.32
N ASP A 530 -7.24 -21.60 22.74
CA ASP A 530 -5.91 -21.25 23.22
C ASP A 530 -5.88 -20.02 24.12
N THR A 531 -4.82 -19.88 24.88
CA THR A 531 -4.52 -18.67 25.64
C THR A 531 -3.09 -18.23 25.34
N LEU A 532 -2.96 -17.16 24.58
CA LEU A 532 -1.68 -16.60 24.12
C LEU A 532 -1.39 -15.30 24.86
N LEU A 533 -0.18 -15.15 25.37
CA LEU A 533 0.26 -13.97 26.11
C LEU A 533 1.57 -13.45 25.53
N GLY A 534 1.55 -12.22 24.97
CA GLY A 534 2.70 -11.52 24.44
C GLY A 534 3.63 -10.98 25.52
N GLY A 535 3.15 -10.13 26.40
CA GLY A 535 3.95 -9.61 27.51
C GLY A 535 4.48 -8.20 27.32
N ASP A 536 5.77 -8.00 27.37
CA ASP A 536 6.39 -6.71 27.06
C ASP A 536 7.03 -6.80 25.67
N GLY A 537 6.87 -5.77 24.83
CA GLY A 537 7.49 -5.72 23.51
C GLY A 537 6.47 -5.67 22.38
N ARG A 538 6.90 -5.96 21.17
CA ARG A 538 6.04 -6.00 19.98
C ARG A 538 5.76 -7.46 19.65
N ASP A 539 4.55 -7.92 19.94
CA ASP A 539 4.19 -9.32 19.81
C ASP A 539 3.21 -9.53 18.64
N SER A 540 3.29 -10.71 18.04
CA SER A 540 2.33 -11.14 17.02
C SER A 540 1.72 -12.46 17.43
N LEU A 541 0.41 -12.45 17.68
CA LEU A 541 -0.35 -13.58 18.22
C LEU A 541 -1.44 -13.99 17.24
N TRP A 542 -1.50 -15.27 16.89
CA TRP A 542 -2.55 -15.85 16.06
C TRP A 542 -3.25 -16.95 16.85
N GLY A 543 -4.60 -16.87 16.98
CA GLY A 543 -5.43 -17.92 17.58
C GLY A 543 -5.59 -19.12 16.67
N ASP A 544 -5.91 -18.85 15.41
CA ASP A 544 -6.33 -19.76 14.34
C ASP A 544 -7.73 -20.36 14.62
N ASP A 545 -7.92 -21.71 14.62
CA ASP A 545 -9.24 -22.32 14.78
C ASP A 545 -9.57 -22.55 16.26
N GLY A 546 -10.59 -21.87 16.78
CA GLY A 546 -10.99 -22.11 18.17
C GLY A 546 -11.72 -20.95 18.82
N HIS A 547 -11.84 -20.99 20.13
CA HIS A 547 -12.31 -19.85 20.92
C HIS A 547 -11.16 -19.37 21.79
N ASP A 548 -10.42 -18.41 21.25
CA ASP A 548 -9.11 -18.08 21.75
C ASP A 548 -9.12 -16.86 22.67
N ARG A 549 -8.10 -16.76 23.48
CA ARG A 549 -7.83 -15.60 24.30
C ARG A 549 -6.42 -15.08 24.04
N LEU A 550 -6.30 -13.97 23.36
CA LEU A 550 -5.05 -13.31 23.02
C LEU A 550 -4.88 -12.06 23.88
N ILE A 551 -3.69 -11.88 24.43
CA ILE A 551 -3.34 -10.73 25.26
C ILE A 551 -1.98 -10.21 24.77
N GLY A 552 -1.96 -9.02 24.18
CA GLY A 552 -0.74 -8.37 23.72
C GLY A 552 0.15 -7.98 24.89
N GLY A 553 -0.22 -7.00 25.63
CA GLY A 553 0.48 -6.58 26.82
C GLY A 553 0.99 -5.14 26.76
N LYS A 554 2.31 -4.94 26.86
CA LYS A 554 2.90 -3.64 26.62
C LYS A 554 3.65 -3.65 25.32
N GLY A 555 3.40 -2.70 24.50
CA GLY A 555 4.08 -2.56 23.22
C GLY A 555 3.07 -2.50 22.09
N VAL A 556 3.58 -2.45 20.89
CA VAL A 556 2.74 -2.34 19.71
C VAL A 556 2.47 -3.76 19.19
N ASP A 557 1.30 -4.31 19.50
CA ASP A 557 1.01 -5.71 19.32
C ASP A 557 0.05 -5.98 18.15
N ARG A 558 0.09 -7.20 17.66
CA ARG A 558 -0.80 -7.72 16.63
C ARG A 558 -1.49 -8.97 17.12
N LEU A 559 -2.80 -8.91 17.23
CA LEU A 559 -3.62 -10.01 17.70
C LEU A 559 -4.62 -10.39 16.62
N ARG A 560 -4.68 -11.67 16.26
CA ARG A 560 -5.64 -12.22 15.30
C ARG A 560 -6.32 -13.43 15.91
N GLY A 561 -7.66 -13.35 16.05
CA GLY A 561 -8.48 -14.48 16.49
C GLY A 561 -8.60 -15.54 15.42
N GLN A 562 -8.96 -15.13 14.22
CA GLN A 562 -9.29 -15.88 13.01
C GLN A 562 -10.66 -16.58 13.09
N ALA A 563 -10.80 -17.86 13.46
CA ALA A 563 -12.07 -18.57 13.39
C ALA A 563 -12.57 -19.00 14.76
N GLY A 564 -13.72 -18.49 15.18
CA GLY A 564 -14.32 -18.82 16.46
C GLY A 564 -14.84 -17.59 17.20
N ASN A 565 -15.14 -17.70 18.47
CA ASN A 565 -15.56 -16.55 19.25
C ASN A 565 -14.40 -16.16 20.19
N ASP A 566 -13.65 -15.16 19.78
CA ASP A 566 -12.35 -14.85 20.37
C ASP A 566 -12.41 -13.66 21.33
N VAL A 567 -11.41 -13.57 22.20
CA VAL A 567 -11.20 -12.45 23.10
C VAL A 567 -9.78 -11.90 22.90
N LEU A 568 -9.69 -10.72 22.32
CA LEU A 568 -8.44 -10.03 22.01
C LEU A 568 -8.30 -8.80 22.93
N LEU A 569 -7.19 -8.67 23.62
CA LEU A 569 -6.87 -7.58 24.53
C LEU A 569 -5.50 -6.98 24.15
N GLY A 570 -5.48 -5.77 23.58
CA GLY A 570 -4.23 -5.06 23.24
C GLY A 570 -3.48 -4.63 24.50
N GLN A 571 -4.10 -3.88 25.36
CA GLN A 571 -3.67 -3.30 26.62
C GLN A 571 -2.96 -1.94 26.50
N ASP A 572 -1.61 -1.87 26.54
CA ASP A 572 -0.88 -0.60 26.52
C ASP A 572 -0.17 -0.38 25.18
N ALA A 573 -0.25 0.81 24.63
CA ALA A 573 0.29 1.31 23.38
C ALA A 573 -0.65 1.07 22.17
N ARG A 574 -0.14 1.27 20.96
CA ARG A 574 -0.98 1.20 19.73
C ARG A 574 -1.03 -0.22 19.19
N ASP A 575 -2.18 -0.83 19.24
CA ASP A 575 -2.37 -2.23 18.87
C ASP A 575 -3.23 -2.41 17.61
N LEU A 576 -3.05 -3.57 16.96
CA LEU A 576 -3.91 -4.05 15.89
C LEU A 576 -4.60 -5.33 16.34
N LEU A 577 -5.93 -5.28 16.45
CA LEU A 577 -6.77 -6.42 16.84
C LEU A 577 -7.70 -6.78 15.67
N VAL A 578 -7.68 -8.03 15.25
CA VAL A 578 -8.53 -8.58 14.20
C VAL A 578 -9.25 -9.81 14.75
N GLY A 579 -10.57 -9.73 14.88
CA GLY A 579 -11.38 -10.84 15.38
C GLY A 579 -11.43 -11.99 14.38
N GLY A 580 -12.08 -11.77 13.25
CA GLY A 580 -12.16 -12.73 12.14
C GLY A 580 -13.57 -13.24 11.88
N ALA A 581 -13.78 -14.53 12.01
CA ALA A 581 -15.08 -15.16 11.83
C ALA A 581 -15.64 -15.63 13.18
N GLY A 582 -16.86 -15.23 13.54
CA GLY A 582 -17.51 -15.53 14.80
C GLY A 582 -17.77 -14.29 15.64
N ARG A 583 -18.27 -14.48 16.84
CA ARG A 583 -18.62 -13.36 17.73
C ARG A 583 -17.49 -13.00 18.63
N ASP A 584 -16.75 -11.97 18.25
CA ASP A 584 -15.52 -11.61 18.90
C ASP A 584 -15.69 -10.48 19.93
N THR A 585 -14.74 -10.41 20.84
CA THR A 585 -14.63 -9.31 21.80
C THR A 585 -13.22 -8.74 21.72
N LEU A 586 -13.10 -7.52 21.20
CA LEU A 586 -11.86 -6.80 21.03
C LEU A 586 -11.82 -5.62 21.99
N ASP A 587 -10.71 -5.45 22.70
CA ASP A 587 -10.47 -4.32 23.61
C ASP A 587 -9.05 -3.80 23.36
N GLY A 588 -8.93 -2.60 22.73
CA GLY A 588 -7.65 -1.98 22.44
C GLY A 588 -6.90 -1.61 23.72
N GLY A 589 -7.53 -0.85 24.59
CA GLY A 589 -6.98 -0.48 25.90
C GLY A 589 -6.48 0.96 25.95
N ARG A 590 -5.19 1.19 26.12
CA ARG A 590 -4.56 2.50 26.04
C ARG A 590 -3.74 2.58 24.76
N GLY A 591 -3.96 3.60 23.98
CA GLY A 591 -3.25 3.81 22.73
C GLY A 591 -4.20 4.21 21.62
N GLY A 592 -3.66 4.56 20.48
CA GLY A 592 -4.51 4.81 19.31
C GLY A 592 -4.67 3.51 18.51
N ASP A 593 -5.65 2.69 18.90
CA ASP A 593 -5.77 1.32 18.47
C ASP A 593 -6.58 1.12 17.18
N ARG A 594 -6.42 -0.04 16.59
CA ARG A 594 -7.15 -0.43 15.39
C ARG A 594 -7.84 -1.78 15.64
N LEU A 595 -9.16 -1.75 15.63
CA LEU A 595 -9.98 -2.91 15.91
C LEU A 595 -10.85 -3.25 14.70
N LEU A 596 -10.83 -4.51 14.29
CA LEU A 596 -11.59 -5.06 13.20
C LEU A 596 -12.33 -6.29 13.70
N GLY A 597 -13.67 -6.21 13.78
CA GLY A 597 -14.50 -7.32 14.22
C GLY A 597 -14.48 -8.46 13.21
N GLY A 598 -15.01 -8.21 12.02
CA GLY A 598 -14.98 -9.16 10.90
C GLY A 598 -16.35 -9.68 10.49
N ALA A 599 -16.58 -10.95 10.64
CA ALA A 599 -17.86 -11.59 10.34
C ALA A 599 -18.60 -11.93 11.63
N ASP A 600 -19.94 -11.92 11.56
CA ASP A 600 -20.83 -12.09 12.72
C ASP A 600 -20.89 -10.85 13.63
N ALA A 601 -21.56 -10.96 14.78
CA ALA A 601 -21.90 -9.82 15.62
C ALA A 601 -20.86 -9.61 16.73
N ASP A 602 -20.05 -8.57 16.60
CA ASP A 602 -18.87 -8.32 17.41
C ASP A 602 -19.06 -7.24 18.48
N LEU A 603 -18.14 -7.21 19.41
CA LEU A 603 -18.04 -6.18 20.44
C LEU A 603 -16.64 -5.57 20.44
N LEU A 604 -16.52 -4.32 19.97
CA LEU A 604 -15.29 -3.57 19.87
C LEU A 604 -15.27 -2.44 20.90
N ARG A 605 -14.17 -2.32 21.64
CA ARG A 605 -13.88 -1.21 22.56
C ARG A 605 -12.52 -0.61 22.20
N GLY A 606 -12.51 0.67 21.79
CA GLY A 606 -11.27 1.39 21.52
C GLY A 606 -10.46 1.60 22.79
N GLY A 607 -11.00 2.36 23.71
CA GLY A 607 -10.38 2.59 24.99
C GLY A 607 -9.98 4.03 25.24
N GLY A 608 -8.71 4.31 25.27
CA GLY A 608 -8.20 5.65 25.46
C GLY A 608 -7.37 6.13 24.29
N GLU A 609 -7.37 7.44 24.03
CA GLU A 609 -6.73 8.07 22.88
C GLU A 609 -7.58 7.92 21.59
N ASN A 610 -6.99 8.00 20.39
CA ASN A 610 -7.77 8.10 19.15
C ASN A 610 -7.79 6.77 18.41
N ASP A 611 -8.94 6.11 18.38
CA ASP A 611 -9.09 4.74 17.89
C ASP A 611 -9.78 4.65 16.52
N LEU A 612 -9.54 3.55 15.83
CA LEU A 612 -10.22 3.18 14.62
C LEU A 612 -10.92 1.83 14.81
N LEU A 613 -12.26 1.84 14.83
CA LEU A 613 -13.10 0.66 15.00
C LEU A 613 -13.87 0.36 13.72
N ARG A 614 -13.89 -0.89 13.31
CA ARG A 614 -14.70 -1.39 12.20
C ARG A 614 -15.42 -2.67 12.62
N GLY A 615 -16.74 -2.65 12.59
CA GLY A 615 -17.57 -3.80 12.93
C GLY A 615 -17.42 -4.91 11.92
N GLY A 616 -17.96 -4.69 10.72
CA GLY A 616 -17.82 -5.65 9.63
C GLY A 616 -19.15 -6.10 9.04
N ALA A 617 -19.50 -7.35 9.25
CA ALA A 617 -20.75 -7.91 8.78
C ALA A 617 -21.63 -8.33 9.95
N GLN A 618 -22.95 -8.15 9.82
CA GLN A 618 -23.96 -8.31 10.85
C GLN A 618 -23.93 -7.19 11.90
N GLY A 619 -24.78 -7.30 12.95
CA GLY A 619 -25.04 -6.20 13.89
C GLY A 619 -24.02 -6.11 15.01
N ASP A 620 -23.13 -5.14 14.92
CA ASP A 620 -21.97 -4.95 15.77
C ASP A 620 -22.19 -3.92 16.88
N ARG A 621 -21.33 -3.93 17.90
CA ARG A 621 -21.29 -2.92 18.95
C ARG A 621 -19.91 -2.27 19.02
N LEU A 622 -19.83 -1.03 18.59
CA LEU A 622 -18.61 -0.24 18.55
C LEU A 622 -18.65 0.82 19.65
N LEU A 623 -17.67 0.82 20.53
CA LEU A 623 -17.53 1.73 21.65
C LEU A 623 -16.15 2.40 21.56
N GLY A 624 -16.06 3.68 21.14
CA GLY A 624 -14.81 4.43 21.07
C GLY A 624 -14.23 4.69 22.47
N GLN A 625 -15.08 5.08 23.40
CA GLN A 625 -14.83 5.47 24.79
C GLN A 625 -14.23 6.86 24.92
N SER A 626 -12.92 7.05 24.95
CA SER A 626 -12.34 8.38 25.15
C SER A 626 -11.26 8.69 24.14
N GLY A 627 -11.45 9.75 23.38
CA GLY A 627 -10.53 10.11 22.31
C GLY A 627 -11.19 10.87 21.18
N ARG A 628 -10.56 10.87 20.05
CA ARG A 628 -11.18 11.29 18.79
C ARG A 628 -11.24 10.08 17.88
N ASP A 629 -12.36 9.36 18.00
CA ASP A 629 -12.48 8.04 17.44
C ASP A 629 -13.15 8.04 16.07
N LYS A 630 -12.86 7.01 15.29
CA LYS A 630 -13.51 6.74 14.02
C LYS A 630 -14.17 5.37 14.07
N LEU A 631 -15.49 5.34 14.03
CA LEU A 631 -16.30 4.13 14.09
C LEU A 631 -17.01 3.89 12.77
N PHE A 632 -16.89 2.68 12.25
CA PHE A 632 -17.54 2.20 11.04
C PHE A 632 -18.29 0.91 11.35
N GLY A 633 -19.64 0.92 11.32
CA GLY A 633 -20.46 -0.29 11.49
C GLY A 633 -20.32 -1.23 10.30
N GLN A 634 -20.40 -0.69 9.10
CA GLN A 634 -20.32 -1.31 7.78
C GLN A 634 -21.62 -2.02 7.36
N LYS A 635 -21.80 -3.32 7.51
CA LYS A 635 -23.01 -4.05 7.14
C LYS A 635 -23.68 -4.62 8.38
N GLY A 636 -24.92 -4.29 8.58
CA GLY A 636 -25.69 -4.83 9.70
C GLY A 636 -26.54 -3.77 10.37
N ASN A 637 -27.13 -4.12 11.49
CA ASN A 637 -27.81 -3.13 12.33
C ASN A 637 -26.91 -2.86 13.54
N ASP A 638 -26.10 -1.82 13.41
CA ASP A 638 -24.97 -1.58 14.29
C ASP A 638 -25.29 -0.60 15.42
N LEU A 639 -24.56 -0.71 16.51
CA LEU A 639 -24.63 0.26 17.61
C LEU A 639 -23.28 0.95 17.75
N LEU A 640 -23.27 2.26 17.49
CA LEU A 640 -22.07 3.09 17.55
C LEU A 640 -22.17 4.10 18.70
N ASP A 641 -21.24 4.04 19.63
CA ASP A 641 -21.07 4.98 20.75
C ASP A 641 -19.64 5.51 20.71
N GLY A 642 -19.45 6.75 20.21
CA GLY A 642 -18.13 7.37 20.17
C GLY A 642 -17.54 7.59 21.55
N GLY A 643 -18.42 7.92 22.51
CA GLY A 643 -18.00 8.16 23.89
C GLY A 643 -17.73 9.62 24.18
N GLY A 644 -16.54 9.94 24.64
CA GLY A 644 -16.16 11.33 24.94
C GLY A 644 -15.04 11.81 24.04
N GLY A 645 -15.30 12.92 23.32
CA GLY A 645 -14.30 13.45 22.39
C GLY A 645 -14.89 14.20 21.21
N HIS A 646 -14.31 14.01 20.05
CA HIS A 646 -14.81 14.54 18.79
C HIS A 646 -14.80 13.44 17.74
N ASP A 647 -15.86 12.65 17.74
CA ASP A 647 -15.88 11.38 17.05
C ASP A 647 -16.45 11.48 15.63
N THR A 648 -16.11 10.51 14.81
CA THR A 648 -16.67 10.37 13.47
C THR A 648 -17.31 9.00 13.34
N LEU A 649 -18.62 8.96 13.15
CA LEU A 649 -19.44 7.77 13.11
C LEU A 649 -19.97 7.56 11.70
N THR A 650 -19.89 6.34 11.22
CA THR A 650 -20.43 5.88 9.93
C THR A 650 -21.17 4.57 10.20
N GLY A 651 -22.47 4.54 10.08
CA GLY A 651 -23.29 3.34 10.31
C GLY A 651 -23.07 2.30 9.21
N GLY A 652 -23.26 2.71 7.98
CA GLY A 652 -23.11 1.86 6.81
C GLY A 652 -24.45 1.39 6.25
N ALA A 653 -24.59 0.10 6.02
CA ALA A 653 -25.79 -0.48 5.48
C ALA A 653 -26.60 -1.22 6.55
N GLY A 654 -27.78 -0.75 6.86
CA GLY A 654 -28.68 -1.36 7.85
C GLY A 654 -29.57 -0.36 8.53
N ALA A 655 -30.02 -0.69 9.72
CA ALA A 655 -30.74 0.21 10.61
C ALA A 655 -29.88 0.42 11.86
N ASP A 656 -29.12 1.51 11.86
CA ASP A 656 -28.06 1.74 12.80
C ASP A 656 -28.49 2.62 13.98
N VAL A 657 -27.84 2.45 15.11
CA VAL A 657 -28.13 3.21 16.33
C VAL A 657 -26.89 3.98 16.77
N PHE A 658 -26.96 5.30 16.69
CA PHE A 658 -25.92 6.20 17.14
C PHE A 658 -26.21 6.68 18.57
N VAL A 659 -25.37 6.32 19.53
CA VAL A 659 -25.60 6.55 20.96
C VAL A 659 -24.77 7.70 21.47
N PHE A 660 -25.43 8.64 22.18
CA PHE A 660 -24.76 9.80 22.79
C PHE A 660 -25.07 9.92 24.28
N GLY A 661 -24.06 10.25 25.06
CA GLY A 661 -24.14 10.44 26.49
C GLY A 661 -23.66 11.83 26.92
N ALA A 662 -23.74 12.15 28.21
CA ALA A 662 -23.23 13.42 28.73
C ALA A 662 -21.71 13.53 28.49
N GLY A 663 -21.28 14.65 27.88
CA GLY A 663 -19.88 14.89 27.57
C GLY A 663 -19.37 14.20 26.32
N HIS A 664 -20.27 13.83 25.37
CA HIS A 664 -19.89 13.22 24.10
C HIS A 664 -19.03 14.13 23.23
N GLY A 665 -19.09 15.46 23.41
CA GLY A 665 -18.25 16.41 22.67
C GLY A 665 -18.91 16.98 21.43
N SER A 666 -18.18 17.06 20.33
CA SER A 666 -18.71 17.52 19.04
C SER A 666 -18.44 16.44 17.98
N ASP A 667 -19.48 15.70 17.66
CA ASP A 667 -19.39 14.48 16.88
C ASP A 667 -19.96 14.66 15.47
N ARG A 668 -19.62 13.75 14.57
CA ARG A 668 -20.11 13.74 13.19
C ARG A 668 -20.69 12.38 12.83
N ILE A 669 -21.90 12.36 12.29
CA ILE A 669 -22.46 11.20 11.61
C ILE A 669 -22.39 11.45 10.11
N ARG A 670 -21.82 10.51 9.36
CA ARG A 670 -21.48 10.74 7.96
C ARG A 670 -22.59 10.30 6.99
N ASP A 671 -23.38 9.32 7.36
CA ASP A 671 -24.26 8.57 6.45
C ASP A 671 -25.64 8.28 7.06
N PHE A 672 -26.10 9.07 7.99
CA PHE A 672 -27.44 8.89 8.62
C PHE A 672 -28.54 8.72 7.58
N THR A 673 -29.26 7.61 7.64
CA THR A 673 -30.36 7.28 6.74
C THR A 673 -31.69 7.46 7.47
N GLN A 674 -32.42 8.51 7.17
CA GLN A 674 -33.70 8.82 7.81
C GLN A 674 -34.71 7.67 7.64
N GLY A 675 -35.40 7.32 8.73
CA GLY A 675 -36.40 6.26 8.78
C GLY A 675 -35.82 4.83 8.81
N ALA A 676 -34.48 4.70 8.75
CA ALA A 676 -33.75 3.46 9.00
C ALA A 676 -32.92 3.59 10.27
N ASP A 677 -32.11 4.64 10.36
CA ASP A 677 -31.20 4.86 11.47
C ASP A 677 -31.84 5.67 12.60
N VAL A 678 -31.26 5.57 13.80
CA VAL A 678 -31.78 6.24 14.99
C VAL A 678 -30.67 6.86 15.82
N ILE A 679 -30.89 8.07 16.30
CA ILE A 679 -30.04 8.78 17.27
C ILE A 679 -30.60 8.49 18.69
N HIS A 680 -29.85 7.79 19.51
CA HIS A 680 -30.23 7.38 20.85
C HIS A 680 -29.67 8.34 21.91
N LEU A 681 -30.55 9.16 22.49
CA LEU A 681 -30.27 10.17 23.52
C LEU A 681 -30.73 9.75 24.93
N GLY A 682 -31.15 8.52 25.14
CA GLY A 682 -31.71 8.06 26.42
C GLY A 682 -30.78 8.19 27.62
N ARG A 683 -29.47 8.36 27.41
CA ARG A 683 -28.53 8.71 28.50
C ARG A 683 -28.64 10.18 28.87
N LEU A 684 -28.91 11.06 27.92
CA LEU A 684 -29.12 12.49 28.13
C LEU A 684 -30.48 12.74 28.77
N ALA A 685 -31.52 12.04 28.35
CA ALA A 685 -32.84 12.08 28.94
C ALA A 685 -32.80 11.71 30.42
N ARG A 686 -32.13 10.63 30.80
CA ARG A 686 -31.94 10.21 32.21
C ARG A 686 -31.14 11.23 33.04
N ALA A 687 -30.30 12.02 32.40
CA ALA A 687 -29.56 13.11 33.02
C ALA A 687 -30.36 14.44 33.10
N GLY A 688 -31.56 14.50 32.54
CA GLY A 688 -32.38 15.68 32.48
C GLY A 688 -31.84 16.76 31.54
N ILE A 689 -31.11 16.38 30.51
CA ILE A 689 -30.45 17.33 29.56
C ILE A 689 -31.26 17.44 28.27
N ALA A 690 -31.70 16.33 27.69
CA ALA A 690 -32.55 16.28 26.50
C ALA A 690 -33.59 15.17 26.69
N GLU A 691 -34.80 15.52 27.13
CA GLU A 691 -35.87 14.57 27.46
C GLU A 691 -36.81 14.31 26.28
N ASP A 692 -36.89 15.27 25.34
CA ASP A 692 -37.67 15.13 24.12
C ASP A 692 -37.13 16.02 22.99
N MET A 693 -37.75 15.95 21.81
CA MET A 693 -37.36 16.72 20.62
C MET A 693 -37.37 18.23 20.85
N GLY A 694 -38.14 18.72 21.79
CA GLY A 694 -38.25 20.17 22.13
C GLY A 694 -37.01 20.70 22.84
N ASP A 695 -36.23 19.86 23.47
CA ASP A 695 -34.97 20.19 24.12
C ASP A 695 -33.80 20.32 23.16
N LEU A 696 -33.99 19.84 21.94
CA LEU A 696 -32.96 19.88 20.89
C LEU A 696 -33.05 21.17 20.06
N THR A 697 -31.92 21.74 19.71
CA THR A 697 -31.87 22.83 18.72
C THR A 697 -31.26 22.28 17.42
N LEU A 698 -32.08 22.27 16.36
CA LEU A 698 -31.67 21.88 15.02
C LEU A 698 -31.29 23.10 14.20
N GLN A 699 -30.09 23.16 13.66
CA GLN A 699 -29.58 24.26 12.84
C GLN A 699 -29.10 23.74 11.49
N GLN A 700 -29.67 24.29 10.41
CA GLN A 700 -29.16 23.97 9.05
C GLN A 700 -27.85 24.70 8.81
N GLN A 701 -26.81 23.97 8.40
CA GLN A 701 -25.48 24.51 8.05
C GLN A 701 -25.11 24.01 6.62
N GLY A 702 -25.50 24.79 5.61
CA GLY A 702 -25.36 24.35 4.22
C GLY A 702 -26.19 23.09 3.96
N ASP A 703 -25.54 22.05 3.49
CA ASP A 703 -26.16 20.75 3.25
C ASP A 703 -26.21 19.83 4.50
N HIS A 704 -25.82 20.33 5.66
CA HIS A 704 -25.68 19.56 6.90
C HIS A 704 -26.61 20.07 7.99
N THR A 705 -26.96 19.22 8.94
CA THR A 705 -27.73 19.59 10.13
C THR A 705 -26.89 19.48 11.40
N LEU A 706 -26.79 20.57 12.14
CA LEU A 706 -26.19 20.59 13.48
C LEU A 706 -27.30 20.42 14.52
N ILE A 707 -27.16 19.44 15.40
CA ILE A 707 -28.01 19.16 16.53
C ILE A 707 -27.29 19.58 17.81
N LEU A 708 -27.82 20.54 18.51
CA LEU A 708 -27.33 20.97 19.83
C LEU A 708 -28.11 20.22 20.89
N THR A 709 -27.46 19.39 21.66
CA THR A 709 -28.09 18.53 22.69
C THR A 709 -28.04 19.10 24.10
N GLY A 710 -27.28 20.18 24.30
CA GLY A 710 -27.00 20.74 25.64
C GLY A 710 -25.86 20.03 26.38
N ALA A 711 -25.40 18.89 25.89
CA ALA A 711 -24.25 18.13 26.43
C ALA A 711 -23.08 18.02 25.45
N GLY A 712 -23.31 18.43 24.21
CA GLY A 712 -22.40 18.40 23.08
C GLY A 712 -23.16 18.66 21.79
N ASP A 713 -22.47 18.58 20.66
CA ASP A 713 -23.01 18.86 19.33
C ASP A 713 -22.92 17.63 18.43
N ILE A 714 -23.94 17.38 17.62
CA ILE A 714 -23.93 16.29 16.62
C ILE A 714 -24.12 16.91 15.24
N LEU A 715 -23.15 16.74 14.35
CA LEU A 715 -23.24 17.18 12.96
C LEU A 715 -23.63 16.01 12.06
N LEU A 716 -24.84 16.07 11.51
CA LEU A 716 -25.31 15.13 10.48
C LEU A 716 -24.91 15.64 9.10
N LEU A 717 -24.07 14.90 8.39
CA LEU A 717 -23.65 15.27 7.04
C LEU A 717 -24.77 14.93 6.04
N ASN A 718 -25.00 15.84 5.07
CA ASN A 718 -25.96 15.69 3.98
C ASN A 718 -27.41 15.42 4.44
N GLN A 719 -27.82 16.02 5.57
CA GLN A 719 -29.16 15.91 6.12
C GLN A 719 -29.82 17.30 6.24
N THR A 720 -31.11 17.34 5.95
CA THR A 720 -31.92 18.56 6.06
C THR A 720 -32.63 18.60 7.42
N ALA A 721 -32.44 19.65 8.20
CA ALA A 721 -33.03 19.80 9.53
C ALA A 721 -34.56 19.69 9.56
N ALA A 722 -35.23 20.15 8.50
CA ALA A 722 -36.68 20.12 8.38
C ALA A 722 -37.26 18.70 8.11
N GLU A 723 -36.45 17.77 7.70
CA GLU A 723 -36.84 16.38 7.45
C GLU A 723 -36.75 15.51 8.69
N LEU A 724 -35.95 15.90 9.69
CA LEU A 724 -35.80 15.17 10.95
C LEU A 724 -37.07 15.27 11.80
N SER A 725 -37.50 14.16 12.35
CA SER A 725 -38.70 13.98 13.15
C SER A 725 -38.41 13.27 14.47
N ALA A 726 -39.40 13.19 15.36
CA ALA A 726 -39.23 12.47 16.63
C ALA A 726 -38.97 10.98 16.44
N ASP A 727 -39.33 10.40 15.31
CA ASP A 727 -39.10 8.97 14.99
C ASP A 727 -37.63 8.66 14.73
N ASP A 728 -36.81 9.70 14.42
CA ASP A 728 -35.37 9.56 14.20
C ASP A 728 -34.57 9.55 15.54
N PHE A 729 -35.27 9.74 16.68
CA PHE A 729 -34.65 9.85 18.01
C PHE A 729 -35.25 8.88 19.02
N ILE A 730 -34.42 8.41 19.94
CA ILE A 730 -34.82 7.70 21.17
C ILE A 730 -34.33 8.50 22.37
N PHE A 731 -35.26 8.95 23.22
CA PHE A 731 -34.99 9.70 24.44
C PHE A 731 -35.01 8.84 25.69
#